data_26acfc3f04500b75bed63b4c9179d3d2
#
_entry.id   26acfc3f04500b75bed63b4c9179d3d2
#
_cell.length_a   1.000
_cell.length_b   1.000
_cell.length_c   1.000
_cell.angle_alpha   90.00
_cell.angle_beta   90.00
_cell.angle_gamma   90.00
#
_symmetry.space_group_name_H-M   'P 1'
#
loop_
_entity.id
_entity.type
_entity.pdbx_description
1 polymer ?
#
loop_
_entity_poly.entity_id
_entity_poly.type
_entity_poly.pdbx_seq_one_letter_code
_entity_poly.pdbx_strand_id
1 'polypeptide(L)'
;ADQEITPHEVEGEIPSADGVDLSNDENALKASDIVTVIVELESEPLADAAMGELDTFISSPACLQLEQDLLNEQASVRAEIEALTGKTETASVNGASDLTYSYTTVLNGFSMKLPYGKLDEVRSLNGVKNVWVAEQYSLPEDLSAADDTISMNSSTGMVGSTEANAMGYDGTGTIVAILDTGFMKAHEAFSVMPTNTKYSKDDIASLLQSQSLASKVTDADSVYINEKAPYGYDYANGDADPEAVGQAHGVHVAGTVAGNNGKDFYGVAPNTQLMIMKIFGDNSGSTSDDIILAGIDDAVKLGADSINMSLGSPAGFTDYGDENESEEEHLTYYGVYTRAEKAGVNVLVAAGNETASTMYVTAHSNLTYAEYPDNGIVASPSTVAASLSVASVDNVKFTSTYLMLGEEKIPYNNAVDNATSNPYDILETMDGKTLEYVMVPGLGEEKDFEGLDLTGKIAVVQRGTLNFGTKAENASKAGAVACIIYDNVSGSLLNAALETYFIPTITITKASSEKLAAAAKKKVSFSKEYYGLVDNPVGGGVSSFSSKGPAPDLTIKPEISAPGGGIRSSVLGANNAYEVYSGTSMATPHMAGEAALLRQYLNKNYPNITGEDLGDLVNSLLMSTAVPSVEPDGTYYPIRRQGAGVANIANAIESGAYLSVEGSKRPKAEVGSSKDGVYTYTATVHNMTGEAKSYTVDTTAMIETIK
;
A
#
# COMPACT_ATOMS: atom_id res chain seq x y z
N ALA A 1 -33.90 25.77 6.70
CA ALA A 1 -34.63 26.03 5.47
C ALA A 1 -34.24 24.90 4.52
N ASP A 2 -35.18 23.96 4.31
CA ASP A 2 -35.04 22.82 3.44
C ASP A 2 -34.82 23.31 1.99
N GLN A 3 -33.63 23.13 1.47
CA GLN A 3 -33.42 23.16 0.02
C GLN A 3 -33.76 21.78 -0.53
N GLU A 4 -34.89 21.64 -1.19
CA GLU A 4 -35.19 20.50 -2.07
C GLU A 4 -34.09 20.42 -3.11
N ILE A 5 -33.31 19.34 -3.09
CA ILE A 5 -32.40 18.96 -4.18
C ILE A 5 -33.31 18.40 -5.26
N THR A 6 -33.63 19.18 -6.26
CA THR A 6 -34.28 18.69 -7.50
C THR A 6 -33.23 17.90 -8.27
N PRO A 7 -33.50 16.62 -8.64
CA PRO A 7 -32.65 15.89 -9.55
C PRO A 7 -32.53 16.69 -10.86
N HIS A 8 -31.31 17.03 -11.26
CA HIS A 8 -31.07 17.49 -12.62
C HIS A 8 -31.25 16.28 -13.53
N GLU A 9 -32.27 16.29 -14.35
CA GLU A 9 -32.32 15.45 -15.55
C GLU A 9 -31.15 15.94 -16.43
N VAL A 10 -30.16 15.08 -16.62
CA VAL A 10 -29.11 15.29 -17.62
C VAL A 10 -29.78 15.03 -18.98
N GLU A 11 -30.28 16.09 -19.62
CA GLU A 11 -30.63 16.06 -21.06
C GLU A 11 -29.31 16.00 -21.88
N GLY A 12 -28.77 14.82 -22.02
CA GLY A 12 -27.71 14.47 -22.97
C GLY A 12 -27.82 12.99 -23.22
N GLU A 13 -27.94 12.60 -24.50
CA GLU A 13 -27.77 11.21 -24.89
C GLU A 13 -26.40 10.78 -24.36
N ILE A 14 -26.37 9.87 -23.39
CA ILE A 14 -25.15 9.11 -23.06
C ILE A 14 -24.75 8.46 -24.38
N PRO A 15 -23.57 8.74 -24.96
CA PRO A 15 -23.15 8.03 -26.16
C PRO A 15 -23.22 6.55 -25.84
N SER A 16 -24.05 5.80 -26.54
CA SER A 16 -24.07 4.36 -26.44
C SER A 16 -22.65 3.86 -26.78
N ALA A 17 -22.18 2.87 -26.08
CA ALA A 17 -20.89 2.22 -26.35
C ALA A 17 -20.79 1.70 -27.80
N ASP A 18 -21.92 1.61 -28.52
CA ASP A 18 -22.03 1.24 -29.91
C ASP A 18 -21.36 2.21 -30.93
N GLY A 19 -20.79 3.34 -30.44
CA GLY A 19 -20.12 4.34 -31.28
C GLY A 19 -18.60 4.35 -31.21
N VAL A 20 -17.99 3.58 -30.31
CA VAL A 20 -16.54 3.43 -30.27
C VAL A 20 -16.15 2.27 -31.18
N ASP A 21 -15.68 2.58 -32.38
CA ASP A 21 -15.14 1.57 -33.31
C ASP A 21 -13.77 1.11 -32.75
N LEU A 22 -13.78 0.07 -31.91
CA LEU A 22 -12.59 -0.60 -31.39
C LEU A 22 -11.88 -1.44 -32.45
N SER A 23 -12.43 -1.55 -33.67
CA SER A 23 -11.84 -2.34 -34.76
C SER A 23 -10.52 -1.77 -35.31
N ASN A 24 -10.15 -0.55 -34.92
CA ASN A 24 -8.90 0.13 -35.26
C ASN A 24 -7.94 0.32 -34.08
N ASP A 25 -8.15 -0.35 -32.97
CA ASP A 25 -7.15 -0.36 -31.88
C ASP A 25 -5.93 -1.17 -32.35
N GLU A 26 -4.82 -0.46 -32.63
CA GLU A 26 -3.55 -1.08 -33.04
C GLU A 26 -3.01 -2.04 -31.98
N ASN A 27 -3.51 -1.93 -30.74
CA ASN A 27 -3.15 -2.77 -29.59
C ASN A 27 -4.11 -3.96 -29.36
N ALA A 28 -5.20 -4.06 -30.12
CA ALA A 28 -6.12 -5.19 -29.97
C ALA A 28 -5.45 -6.52 -30.35
N LEU A 29 -5.55 -7.52 -29.47
CA LEU A 29 -5.01 -8.85 -29.69
C LEU A 29 -5.62 -9.49 -30.96
N LYS A 30 -4.77 -10.05 -31.83
CA LYS A 30 -5.16 -10.76 -33.04
C LYS A 30 -5.27 -12.25 -32.75
N ALA A 31 -6.12 -12.94 -33.47
CA ALA A 31 -6.33 -14.38 -33.32
C ALA A 31 -5.03 -15.22 -33.43
N SER A 32 -4.03 -14.71 -34.16
CA SER A 32 -2.73 -15.37 -34.35
C SER A 32 -1.71 -15.04 -33.26
N ASP A 33 -1.97 -14.06 -32.41
CA ASP A 33 -1.04 -13.61 -31.39
C ASP A 33 -0.91 -14.68 -30.32
N ILE A 34 0.33 -14.97 -29.93
CA ILE A 34 0.59 -15.92 -28.86
C ILE A 34 0.46 -15.18 -27.55
N VAL A 35 -0.41 -15.66 -26.69
CA VAL A 35 -0.64 -15.13 -25.34
C VAL A 35 -0.35 -16.18 -24.29
N THR A 36 0.14 -15.75 -23.14
CA THR A 36 0.14 -16.57 -21.93
C THR A 36 -1.23 -16.53 -21.33
N VAL A 37 -1.78 -17.69 -21.02
CA VAL A 37 -3.10 -17.86 -20.40
C VAL A 37 -2.96 -18.69 -19.14
N ILE A 38 -3.95 -18.51 -18.25
CA ILE A 38 -4.17 -19.37 -17.10
C ILE A 38 -5.40 -20.21 -17.42
N VAL A 39 -5.27 -21.54 -17.24
CA VAL A 39 -6.34 -22.51 -17.43
C VAL A 39 -6.73 -23.05 -16.07
N GLU A 40 -7.96 -22.76 -15.62
CA GLU A 40 -8.57 -23.31 -14.41
C GLU A 40 -9.36 -24.59 -14.78
N LEU A 41 -9.24 -25.62 -13.95
CA LEU A 41 -9.91 -26.90 -14.11
C LEU A 41 -11.08 -27.06 -13.13
N GLU A 42 -11.99 -27.99 -13.43
CA GLU A 42 -13.23 -28.18 -12.66
C GLU A 42 -13.00 -28.79 -11.27
N SER A 43 -11.94 -29.62 -11.09
CA SER A 43 -11.68 -30.25 -9.80
C SER A 43 -11.24 -29.23 -8.75
N GLU A 44 -11.75 -29.36 -7.52
CA GLU A 44 -11.46 -28.45 -6.41
C GLU A 44 -9.96 -28.44 -6.03
N PRO A 45 -9.35 -27.27 -5.81
CA PRO A 45 -7.97 -27.16 -5.30
C PRO A 45 -7.87 -27.58 -3.83
N LEU A 46 -6.64 -27.74 -3.33
CA LEU A 46 -6.37 -28.23 -1.98
C LEU A 46 -7.00 -27.36 -0.89
N ALA A 47 -7.05 -26.03 -1.06
CA ALA A 47 -7.61 -25.13 -0.08
C ALA A 47 -9.12 -25.31 0.10
N ASP A 48 -9.86 -25.57 -0.97
CA ASP A 48 -11.31 -25.86 -0.89
C ASP A 48 -11.56 -27.25 -0.27
N ALA A 49 -10.78 -28.27 -0.67
CA ALA A 49 -10.87 -29.62 -0.10
C ALA A 49 -10.52 -29.69 1.39
N ALA A 50 -9.69 -28.77 1.87
CA ALA A 50 -9.28 -28.66 3.28
C ALA A 50 -10.38 -28.10 4.21
N MET A 51 -11.43 -27.48 3.67
CA MET A 51 -12.55 -26.88 4.43
C MET A 51 -12.10 -25.95 5.58
N GLY A 52 -11.11 -25.10 5.35
CA GLY A 52 -10.56 -24.14 6.31
C GLY A 52 -9.45 -24.68 7.24
N GLU A 53 -9.11 -25.95 7.15
CA GLU A 53 -8.08 -26.62 7.99
C GLU A 53 -6.85 -27.02 7.17
N LEU A 54 -6.37 -26.12 6.29
CA LEU A 54 -5.28 -26.42 5.35
C LEU A 54 -4.00 -26.88 6.07
N ASP A 55 -3.63 -26.23 7.18
CA ASP A 55 -2.40 -26.55 7.95
C ASP A 55 -2.35 -28.01 8.41
N THR A 56 -3.48 -28.58 8.78
CA THR A 56 -3.58 -29.98 9.18
C THR A 56 -3.78 -30.90 8.01
N PHE A 57 -4.51 -30.46 6.98
CA PHE A 57 -4.80 -31.25 5.78
C PHE A 57 -3.57 -31.47 4.91
N ILE A 58 -2.72 -30.45 4.75
CA ILE A 58 -1.61 -30.38 3.79
C ILE A 58 -0.60 -31.57 3.93
N SER A 59 -0.39 -32.06 5.14
CA SER A 59 0.50 -33.19 5.43
C SER A 59 -0.22 -34.54 5.47
N SER A 60 -1.51 -34.59 5.19
CA SER A 60 -2.28 -35.84 5.23
C SER A 60 -2.07 -36.68 3.98
N PRO A 61 -2.14 -38.03 4.09
CA PRO A 61 -2.11 -38.90 2.91
C PRO A 61 -3.23 -38.61 1.90
N ALA A 62 -4.38 -38.07 2.37
CA ALA A 62 -5.49 -37.70 1.50
C ALA A 62 -5.12 -36.48 0.63
N CYS A 63 -4.46 -35.49 1.22
CA CYS A 63 -3.96 -34.32 0.47
C CYS A 63 -2.94 -34.72 -0.59
N LEU A 64 -1.96 -35.53 -0.23
CA LEU A 64 -0.94 -36.01 -1.18
C LEU A 64 -1.55 -36.80 -2.37
N GLN A 65 -2.58 -37.60 -2.11
CA GLN A 65 -3.28 -38.32 -3.18
C GLN A 65 -4.07 -37.34 -4.06
N LEU A 66 -4.81 -36.40 -3.46
CA LEU A 66 -5.56 -35.38 -4.20
C LEU A 66 -4.62 -34.54 -5.07
N GLU A 67 -3.52 -34.05 -4.52
CA GLU A 67 -2.52 -33.29 -5.28
C GLU A 67 -2.02 -34.05 -6.52
N GLN A 68 -1.71 -35.35 -6.36
CA GLN A 68 -1.29 -36.18 -7.47
C GLN A 68 -2.39 -36.34 -8.52
N ASP A 69 -3.64 -36.47 -8.10
CA ASP A 69 -4.80 -36.58 -9.00
C ASP A 69 -5.00 -35.26 -9.77
N LEU A 70 -4.90 -34.10 -9.11
CA LEU A 70 -4.94 -32.78 -9.75
C LEU A 70 -3.82 -32.62 -10.80
N LEU A 71 -2.60 -32.97 -10.46
CA LEU A 71 -1.47 -32.88 -11.40
C LEU A 71 -1.63 -33.81 -12.62
N ASN A 72 -2.23 -35.00 -12.44
CA ASN A 72 -2.55 -35.91 -13.53
C ASN A 72 -3.65 -35.35 -14.44
N GLU A 73 -4.69 -34.74 -13.85
CA GLU A 73 -5.74 -34.04 -14.59
C GLU A 73 -5.16 -32.89 -15.42
N GLN A 74 -4.34 -32.02 -14.80
CA GLN A 74 -3.65 -30.94 -15.49
C GLN A 74 -2.80 -31.43 -16.66
N ALA A 75 -2.04 -32.51 -16.48
CA ALA A 75 -1.21 -33.09 -17.55
C ALA A 75 -2.06 -33.60 -18.73
N SER A 76 -3.22 -34.21 -18.45
CA SER A 76 -4.16 -34.69 -19.46
C SER A 76 -4.74 -33.54 -20.29
N VAL A 77 -5.30 -32.53 -19.60
CA VAL A 77 -5.93 -31.36 -20.27
C VAL A 77 -4.88 -30.55 -21.03
N ARG A 78 -3.68 -30.34 -20.48
CA ARG A 78 -2.56 -29.69 -21.18
C ARG A 78 -2.23 -30.39 -22.49
N ALA A 79 -2.17 -31.73 -22.50
CA ALA A 79 -1.90 -32.49 -23.69
C ALA A 79 -3.01 -32.36 -24.75
N GLU A 80 -4.28 -32.26 -24.32
CA GLU A 80 -5.41 -32.01 -25.24
C GLU A 80 -5.33 -30.62 -25.86
N ILE A 81 -5.00 -29.58 -25.05
CA ILE A 81 -4.80 -28.22 -25.55
C ILE A 81 -3.62 -28.17 -26.54
N GLU A 82 -2.49 -28.79 -26.23
CA GLU A 82 -1.34 -28.86 -27.12
C GLU A 82 -1.67 -29.58 -28.46
N ALA A 83 -2.53 -30.59 -28.44
CA ALA A 83 -3.00 -31.27 -29.64
C ALA A 83 -3.92 -30.35 -30.48
N LEU A 84 -4.69 -29.50 -29.86
CA LEU A 84 -5.62 -28.55 -30.49
C LEU A 84 -4.89 -27.32 -31.07
N THR A 85 -3.94 -26.77 -30.33
CA THR A 85 -3.30 -25.46 -30.63
C THR A 85 -1.93 -25.60 -31.29
N GLY A 86 -1.32 -26.75 -31.17
CA GLY A 86 0.10 -26.97 -31.42
C GLY A 86 0.97 -26.50 -30.26
N LYS A 87 2.13 -27.12 -30.10
CA LYS A 87 3.11 -26.68 -29.10
C LYS A 87 3.74 -25.36 -29.53
N THR A 88 3.69 -24.35 -28.69
CA THR A 88 4.17 -23.00 -28.99
C THR A 88 5.43 -22.68 -28.20
N GLU A 89 6.54 -22.37 -28.92
CA GLU A 89 7.80 -21.90 -28.34
C GLU A 89 8.01 -20.38 -28.51
N THR A 90 7.07 -19.70 -29.19
CA THR A 90 7.14 -18.26 -29.44
C THR A 90 6.84 -17.49 -28.16
N ALA A 91 7.57 -16.40 -27.92
CA ALA A 91 7.29 -15.48 -26.81
C ALA A 91 5.87 -14.92 -26.88
N SER A 92 5.23 -14.71 -25.74
CA SER A 92 3.88 -14.18 -25.66
C SER A 92 3.88 -12.67 -25.92
N VAL A 93 2.85 -12.15 -26.62
CA VAL A 93 2.72 -10.72 -26.93
C VAL A 93 2.16 -9.93 -25.75
N ASN A 94 1.51 -10.57 -24.79
CA ASN A 94 1.03 -9.92 -23.57
C ASN A 94 2.12 -9.72 -22.53
N GLY A 95 3.40 -9.92 -22.88
CA GLY A 95 4.56 -9.64 -22.05
C GLY A 95 4.72 -10.56 -20.83
N ALA A 96 3.86 -11.57 -20.67
CA ALA A 96 3.99 -12.55 -19.62
C ALA A 96 5.24 -13.41 -19.78
N SER A 97 5.70 -14.02 -18.70
CA SER A 97 6.89 -14.88 -18.67
C SER A 97 6.85 -16.01 -19.71
N ASP A 98 8.02 -16.43 -20.17
CA ASP A 98 8.16 -17.65 -20.95
C ASP A 98 8.04 -18.94 -20.12
N LEU A 99 7.99 -18.80 -18.80
CA LEU A 99 7.81 -19.89 -17.86
C LEU A 99 6.35 -20.37 -17.85
N THR A 100 6.13 -21.58 -17.36
CA THR A 100 4.80 -22.15 -17.18
C THR A 100 4.73 -22.83 -15.81
N TYR A 101 3.64 -22.53 -15.09
CA TYR A 101 3.39 -23.01 -13.74
C TYR A 101 2.23 -24.01 -13.71
N SER A 102 2.17 -24.82 -12.66
CA SER A 102 1.04 -25.65 -12.25
C SER A 102 0.69 -25.29 -10.83
N TYR A 103 -0.58 -25.05 -10.57
CA TYR A 103 -1.13 -24.62 -9.29
C TYR A 103 -2.01 -25.74 -8.74
N THR A 104 -1.97 -25.98 -7.45
CA THR A 104 -2.81 -27.02 -6.83
C THR A 104 -3.44 -26.57 -5.51
N THR A 105 -2.95 -25.49 -4.90
CA THR A 105 -3.37 -25.05 -3.57
C THR A 105 -4.54 -24.10 -3.60
N VAL A 106 -4.36 -22.94 -4.20
CA VAL A 106 -5.39 -21.89 -4.30
C VAL A 106 -6.11 -21.87 -5.65
N LEU A 107 -5.60 -22.64 -6.60
CA LEU A 107 -6.18 -22.86 -7.91
C LEU A 107 -5.85 -24.30 -8.34
N ASN A 108 -6.78 -25.03 -8.96
CA ASN A 108 -6.45 -26.20 -9.74
C ASN A 108 -6.30 -25.79 -11.20
N GLY A 109 -5.07 -25.68 -11.68
CA GLY A 109 -4.85 -25.21 -13.03
C GLY A 109 -3.37 -25.03 -13.39
N PHE A 110 -3.16 -24.37 -14.51
CA PHE A 110 -1.79 -24.16 -15.00
C PHE A 110 -1.73 -22.96 -15.95
N SER A 111 -0.55 -22.37 -16.09
CA SER A 111 -0.28 -21.41 -17.17
C SER A 111 0.31 -22.08 -18.38
N MET A 112 -0.01 -21.57 -19.58
CA MET A 112 0.58 -22.00 -20.84
C MET A 112 0.45 -20.94 -21.93
N LYS A 113 1.19 -21.16 -23.05
CA LYS A 113 1.10 -20.28 -24.23
C LYS A 113 0.24 -20.91 -25.30
N LEU A 114 -0.64 -20.10 -25.90
CA LEU A 114 -1.46 -20.51 -27.04
C LEU A 114 -1.85 -19.30 -27.92
N PRO A 115 -2.32 -19.54 -29.18
CA PRO A 115 -2.86 -18.47 -30.02
C PRO A 115 -4.16 -17.91 -29.42
N TYR A 116 -4.27 -16.59 -29.33
CA TYR A 116 -5.44 -15.87 -28.75
C TYR A 116 -6.77 -16.33 -29.34
N GLY A 117 -6.84 -16.55 -30.66
CA GLY A 117 -8.06 -17.03 -31.33
C GLY A 117 -8.48 -18.46 -30.99
N LYS A 118 -7.74 -19.16 -30.11
CA LYS A 118 -8.07 -20.52 -29.65
C LYS A 118 -8.69 -20.56 -28.25
N LEU A 119 -8.83 -19.42 -27.59
CA LEU A 119 -9.37 -19.35 -26.21
C LEU A 119 -10.74 -20.02 -26.08
N ASP A 120 -11.69 -19.73 -26.95
CA ASP A 120 -13.04 -20.29 -26.87
C ASP A 120 -13.07 -21.80 -27.14
N GLU A 121 -12.18 -22.28 -28.04
CA GLU A 121 -12.04 -23.72 -28.27
C GLU A 121 -11.48 -24.42 -27.01
N VAL A 122 -10.54 -23.79 -26.30
CA VAL A 122 -9.96 -24.32 -25.05
C VAL A 122 -10.99 -24.28 -23.92
N ARG A 123 -11.75 -23.20 -23.77
CA ARG A 123 -12.85 -23.10 -22.79
C ARG A 123 -13.90 -24.21 -22.96
N SER A 124 -14.07 -24.70 -24.18
CA SER A 124 -15.06 -25.74 -24.50
C SER A 124 -14.55 -27.16 -24.25
N LEU A 125 -13.31 -27.35 -23.80
CA LEU A 125 -12.76 -28.68 -23.51
C LEU A 125 -13.36 -29.20 -22.18
N ASN A 126 -13.57 -30.53 -22.15
CA ASN A 126 -14.06 -31.18 -20.93
C ASN A 126 -13.03 -31.10 -19.80
N GLY A 127 -13.47 -30.71 -18.61
CA GLY A 127 -12.61 -30.53 -17.43
C GLY A 127 -11.98 -29.13 -17.33
N VAL A 128 -12.15 -28.28 -18.33
CA VAL A 128 -11.76 -26.85 -18.27
C VAL A 128 -12.93 -26.05 -17.70
N LYS A 129 -12.69 -25.36 -16.57
CA LYS A 129 -13.66 -24.49 -15.92
C LYS A 129 -13.58 -23.08 -16.52
N ASN A 130 -12.39 -22.52 -16.64
CA ASN A 130 -12.17 -21.20 -17.22
C ASN A 130 -10.78 -21.07 -17.86
N VAL A 131 -10.65 -20.09 -18.77
CA VAL A 131 -9.37 -19.68 -19.38
C VAL A 131 -9.36 -18.19 -19.55
N TRP A 132 -8.34 -17.52 -19.03
CA TRP A 132 -8.13 -16.08 -19.22
C TRP A 132 -6.70 -15.75 -19.62
N VAL A 133 -6.53 -14.62 -20.27
CA VAL A 133 -5.21 -14.10 -20.64
C VAL A 133 -4.57 -13.50 -19.39
N ALA A 134 -3.32 -13.89 -19.10
CA ALA A 134 -2.57 -13.35 -17.97
C ALA A 134 -2.37 -11.83 -18.14
N GLU A 135 -2.81 -11.06 -17.15
CA GLU A 135 -2.62 -9.62 -17.11
C GLU A 135 -1.24 -9.25 -16.58
N GLN A 136 -0.81 -8.03 -16.91
CA GLN A 136 0.45 -7.48 -16.39
C GLN A 136 0.22 -6.49 -15.28
N TYR A 137 1.11 -6.51 -14.31
CA TYR A 137 1.17 -5.60 -13.19
C TYR A 137 2.51 -4.88 -13.17
N SER A 138 2.48 -3.60 -12.81
CA SER A 138 3.69 -2.79 -12.66
C SER A 138 3.97 -2.54 -11.18
N LEU A 139 5.25 -2.27 -10.88
CA LEU A 139 5.58 -1.65 -9.60
C LEU A 139 4.94 -0.26 -9.56
N PRO A 140 4.29 0.12 -8.45
CA PRO A 140 3.84 1.48 -8.25
C PRO A 140 5.01 2.46 -8.33
N GLU A 141 4.80 3.64 -8.90
CA GLU A 141 5.80 4.71 -8.84
C GLU A 141 5.91 5.22 -7.40
N ASP A 142 6.98 4.84 -6.71
CA ASP A 142 7.29 5.35 -5.38
C ASP A 142 8.06 6.66 -5.47
N LEU A 143 7.68 7.60 -4.62
CA LEU A 143 8.43 8.85 -4.47
C LEU A 143 9.64 8.59 -3.59
N SER A 144 10.84 8.59 -4.17
CA SER A 144 12.09 8.44 -3.42
C SER A 144 12.69 9.80 -3.04
N ALA A 145 13.22 9.90 -1.82
CA ALA A 145 14.01 11.03 -1.36
C ALA A 145 15.28 10.53 -0.68
N ALA A 146 16.41 11.07 -1.10
CA ALA A 146 17.68 10.81 -0.42
C ALA A 146 17.71 11.56 0.93
N ASP A 147 17.36 10.85 2.02
CA ASP A 147 17.40 11.40 3.36
C ASP A 147 17.76 10.32 4.41
N ASP A 148 18.99 10.41 4.92
CA ASP A 148 19.54 9.46 5.88
C ASP A 148 19.11 9.71 7.35
N THR A 149 18.33 10.75 7.63
CA THR A 149 18.12 11.21 9.01
C THR A 149 16.77 10.82 9.61
N ILE A 150 15.80 10.38 8.80
CA ILE A 150 14.55 9.82 9.31
C ILE A 150 14.85 8.45 9.95
N SER A 151 14.26 8.18 11.11
CA SER A 151 14.36 6.88 11.77
C SER A 151 13.11 6.05 11.46
N MET A 152 13.27 4.76 11.16
CA MET A 152 12.15 3.81 11.08
C MET A 152 11.30 3.82 12.35
N ASN A 153 11.89 4.13 13.51
CA ASN A 153 11.18 4.21 14.80
C ASN A 153 10.01 5.21 14.82
N SER A 154 9.99 6.22 13.93
CA SER A 154 8.86 7.15 13.88
C SER A 154 7.61 6.49 13.27
N SER A 155 7.75 5.70 12.21
CA SER A 155 6.64 4.99 11.58
C SER A 155 6.20 3.75 12.37
N THR A 156 7.15 2.97 12.93
CA THR A 156 6.82 1.84 13.81
C THR A 156 6.15 2.29 15.11
N GLY A 157 6.46 3.49 15.62
CA GLY A 157 5.76 4.11 16.74
C GLY A 157 4.32 4.49 16.42
N MET A 158 4.01 4.90 15.19
CA MET A 158 2.62 5.22 14.78
C MET A 158 1.71 4.01 14.84
N VAL A 159 2.23 2.83 14.50
CA VAL A 159 1.48 1.56 14.52
C VAL A 159 1.57 0.82 15.86
N GLY A 160 2.20 1.39 16.87
CA GLY A 160 2.30 0.78 18.23
C GLY A 160 3.20 -0.45 18.31
N SER A 161 4.12 -0.63 17.34
CA SER A 161 5.05 -1.77 17.32
C SER A 161 6.03 -1.73 18.49
N THR A 162 6.49 -0.55 18.88
CA THR A 162 7.39 -0.37 20.04
C THR A 162 6.73 -0.85 21.34
N GLU A 163 5.46 -0.51 21.52
CA GLU A 163 4.65 -0.91 22.66
C GLU A 163 4.38 -2.41 22.65
N ALA A 164 4.03 -2.98 21.51
CA ALA A 164 3.82 -4.42 21.33
C ALA A 164 5.12 -5.21 21.66
N ASN A 165 6.26 -4.73 21.18
CA ASN A 165 7.57 -5.32 21.52
C ASN A 165 7.86 -5.25 23.02
N ALA A 166 7.51 -4.16 23.68
CA ALA A 166 7.65 -4.04 25.15
C ALA A 166 6.73 -5.00 25.90
N MET A 167 5.59 -5.41 25.33
CA MET A 167 4.69 -6.45 25.86
C MET A 167 5.22 -7.87 25.55
N GLY A 168 6.29 -8.02 24.76
CA GLY A 168 6.89 -9.30 24.38
C GLY A 168 6.33 -9.91 23.09
N TYR A 169 5.76 -9.08 22.22
CA TYR A 169 5.31 -9.48 20.89
C TYR A 169 6.16 -8.79 19.82
N ASP A 170 7.03 -9.54 19.19
CA ASP A 170 8.05 -9.08 18.24
C ASP A 170 8.05 -9.84 16.89
N GLY A 171 7.03 -10.67 16.68
CA GLY A 171 6.85 -11.52 15.50
C GLY A 171 7.48 -12.91 15.62
N THR A 172 8.00 -13.27 16.79
CA THR A 172 8.57 -14.60 17.04
C THR A 172 7.55 -15.71 16.72
N GLY A 173 7.98 -16.71 15.91
CA GLY A 173 7.17 -17.88 15.53
C GLY A 173 6.16 -17.59 14.42
N THR A 174 6.27 -16.46 13.75
CA THR A 174 5.44 -16.10 12.58
C THR A 174 6.28 -15.99 11.30
N ILE A 175 5.61 -16.01 10.14
CA ILE A 175 6.26 -15.87 8.83
C ILE A 175 5.38 -15.07 7.86
N VAL A 176 6.01 -14.13 7.15
CA VAL A 176 5.37 -13.27 6.14
C VAL A 176 5.95 -13.57 4.77
N ALA A 177 5.10 -13.83 3.78
CA ALA A 177 5.52 -13.93 2.40
C ALA A 177 5.57 -12.55 1.73
N ILE A 178 6.69 -12.22 1.10
CA ILE A 178 6.93 -10.98 0.38
C ILE A 178 6.92 -11.28 -1.12
N LEU A 179 5.85 -10.90 -1.79
CA LEU A 179 5.72 -10.99 -3.24
C LEU A 179 6.18 -9.68 -3.86
N ASP A 180 7.47 -9.61 -4.27
CA ASP A 180 8.10 -8.35 -4.68
C ASP A 180 9.33 -8.56 -5.60
N THR A 181 10.21 -7.56 -5.71
CA THR A 181 11.40 -7.53 -6.58
C THR A 181 12.58 -8.34 -6.04
N GLY A 182 12.47 -8.97 -4.89
CA GLY A 182 13.50 -9.79 -4.29
C GLY A 182 14.10 -9.22 -3.00
N PHE A 183 15.25 -9.73 -2.61
CA PHE A 183 15.84 -9.57 -1.28
C PHE A 183 17.35 -9.30 -1.39
N MET A 184 17.94 -8.67 -0.38
CA MET A 184 19.39 -8.51 -0.27
C MET A 184 19.89 -9.17 1.03
N LYS A 185 20.23 -10.44 0.96
CA LYS A 185 20.63 -11.24 2.14
C LYS A 185 21.83 -10.68 2.91
N ALA A 186 22.72 -9.96 2.22
CA ALA A 186 23.92 -9.38 2.82
C ALA A 186 23.68 -8.03 3.52
N HIS A 187 22.45 -7.48 3.44
CA HIS A 187 22.15 -6.18 4.03
C HIS A 187 22.12 -6.27 5.58
N GLU A 188 22.72 -5.28 6.28
CA GLU A 188 22.79 -5.30 7.75
C GLU A 188 21.43 -5.30 8.45
N ALA A 189 20.38 -4.76 7.79
CA ALA A 189 19.02 -4.81 8.29
C ALA A 189 18.51 -6.23 8.55
N PHE A 190 19.14 -7.25 7.99
CA PHE A 190 18.77 -8.65 8.18
C PHE A 190 19.85 -9.46 8.88
N SER A 191 20.78 -8.78 9.59
CA SER A 191 21.93 -9.42 10.25
C SER A 191 21.60 -10.09 11.58
N VAL A 192 20.52 -9.70 12.25
CA VAL A 192 20.07 -10.33 13.49
C VAL A 192 19.04 -11.42 13.14
N MET A 193 19.42 -12.67 13.45
CA MET A 193 18.54 -13.81 13.19
C MET A 193 17.45 -13.92 14.26
N PRO A 194 16.21 -14.26 13.88
CA PRO A 194 15.13 -14.49 14.82
C PRO A 194 15.42 -15.73 15.69
N THR A 195 14.88 -15.70 16.90
CA THR A 195 14.91 -16.84 17.83
C THR A 195 13.54 -17.49 17.90
N ASN A 196 13.49 -18.82 18.12
CA ASN A 196 12.21 -19.59 18.12
C ASN A 196 11.43 -19.39 16.81
N THR A 197 12.08 -19.71 15.73
CA THR A 197 11.55 -19.60 14.36
C THR A 197 10.37 -20.56 14.11
N LYS A 198 9.45 -20.19 13.20
CA LYS A 198 8.39 -21.08 12.72
C LYS A 198 8.99 -22.24 11.93
N TYR A 199 9.97 -21.95 11.06
CA TYR A 199 10.63 -22.93 10.22
C TYR A 199 12.15 -22.89 10.36
N SER A 200 12.72 -24.06 10.58
CA SER A 200 14.15 -24.35 10.40
C SER A 200 14.41 -24.86 8.98
N LYS A 201 15.68 -25.07 8.62
CA LYS A 201 16.03 -25.69 7.34
C LYS A 201 15.48 -27.11 7.18
N ASP A 202 15.47 -27.88 8.27
CA ASP A 202 14.95 -29.24 8.26
C ASP A 202 13.42 -29.27 8.06
N ASP A 203 12.71 -28.27 8.59
CA ASP A 203 11.27 -28.11 8.35
C ASP A 203 11.00 -27.81 6.89
N ILE A 204 11.74 -26.88 6.27
CA ILE A 204 11.63 -26.59 4.82
C ILE A 204 11.95 -27.85 4.00
N ALA A 205 13.02 -28.58 4.34
CA ALA A 205 13.34 -29.83 3.64
C ALA A 205 12.20 -30.86 3.73
N SER A 206 11.55 -30.94 4.88
CA SER A 206 10.41 -31.85 5.09
C SER A 206 9.18 -31.42 4.25
N LEU A 207 8.89 -30.12 4.20
CA LEU A 207 7.82 -29.57 3.36
C LEU A 207 8.06 -29.85 1.88
N LEU A 208 9.27 -29.58 1.37
CA LEU A 208 9.62 -29.80 -0.03
C LEU A 208 9.63 -31.28 -0.45
N GLN A 209 9.82 -32.20 0.50
CA GLN A 209 9.74 -33.65 0.24
C GLN A 209 8.30 -34.17 0.17
N SER A 210 7.38 -33.50 0.85
CA SER A 210 5.99 -33.95 0.98
C SER A 210 5.00 -33.20 0.06
N GLN A 211 5.44 -32.16 -0.65
CA GLN A 211 4.55 -31.27 -1.41
C GLN A 211 5.12 -30.96 -2.79
N SER A 212 4.24 -30.75 -3.76
CA SER A 212 4.62 -30.30 -5.11
C SER A 212 4.34 -28.79 -5.22
N LEU A 213 5.41 -27.99 -5.27
CA LEU A 213 5.31 -26.55 -5.42
C LEU A 213 5.17 -26.12 -6.89
N ALA A 214 4.57 -24.95 -7.14
CA ALA A 214 4.56 -24.31 -8.45
C ALA A 214 5.97 -24.02 -8.95
N SER A 215 6.90 -23.68 -8.04
CA SER A 215 8.35 -23.51 -8.29
C SER A 215 9.05 -24.82 -8.68
N LYS A 216 8.43 -25.99 -8.43
CA LYS A 216 9.01 -27.35 -8.65
C LYS A 216 10.32 -27.59 -7.88
N VAL A 217 10.59 -26.79 -6.85
CA VAL A 217 11.78 -26.97 -5.99
C VAL A 217 11.60 -28.18 -5.09
N THR A 218 12.64 -29.00 -4.98
CA THR A 218 12.69 -30.19 -4.13
C THR A 218 13.89 -30.22 -3.20
N ASP A 219 14.82 -29.27 -3.38
CA ASP A 219 16.07 -29.18 -2.62
C ASP A 219 16.08 -27.94 -1.74
N ALA A 220 16.01 -28.15 -0.42
CA ALA A 220 16.07 -27.07 0.55
C ALA A 220 17.42 -26.32 0.53
N ASP A 221 18.52 -26.95 0.14
CA ASP A 221 19.82 -26.27 0.07
C ASP A 221 19.84 -25.16 -0.98
N SER A 222 18.98 -25.23 -1.97
CA SER A 222 18.89 -24.22 -3.04
C SER A 222 18.08 -22.99 -2.64
N VAL A 223 17.06 -23.15 -1.78
CA VAL A 223 16.08 -22.08 -1.47
C VAL A 223 16.15 -21.57 -0.03
N TYR A 224 16.86 -22.26 0.87
CA TYR A 224 17.04 -21.80 2.24
C TYR A 224 18.14 -20.75 2.32
N ILE A 225 17.78 -19.50 2.58
CA ILE A 225 18.74 -18.40 2.68
C ILE A 225 19.39 -18.38 4.07
N ASN A 226 18.60 -18.29 5.13
CA ASN A 226 19.00 -18.29 6.54
C ASN A 226 17.76 -18.38 7.46
N GLU A 227 17.94 -18.27 8.77
CA GLU A 227 16.84 -18.30 9.76
C GLU A 227 15.87 -17.12 9.62
N LYS A 228 16.31 -15.97 9.10
CA LYS A 228 15.45 -14.80 8.82
C LYS A 228 14.59 -15.05 7.58
N ALA A 229 15.13 -15.66 6.56
CA ALA A 229 14.45 -15.98 5.32
C ALA A 229 14.65 -17.48 4.99
N PRO A 230 13.81 -18.38 5.57
CA PRO A 230 13.96 -19.81 5.40
C PRO A 230 13.55 -20.31 4.01
N TYR A 231 12.90 -19.50 3.19
CA TYR A 231 12.56 -19.81 1.81
C TYR A 231 12.71 -18.58 0.92
N GLY A 232 13.30 -18.76 -0.26
CA GLY A 232 13.35 -17.74 -1.30
C GLY A 232 13.48 -18.35 -2.68
N TYR A 233 12.67 -17.85 -3.63
CA TYR A 233 12.65 -18.31 -5.01
C TYR A 233 12.31 -17.17 -5.97
N ASP A 234 12.92 -17.15 -7.14
CA ASP A 234 12.63 -16.22 -8.23
C ASP A 234 11.63 -16.84 -9.21
N TYR A 235 10.36 -16.49 -9.05
CA TYR A 235 9.29 -16.94 -9.94
C TYR A 235 9.33 -16.24 -11.30
N ALA A 236 9.89 -15.05 -11.38
CA ALA A 236 9.98 -14.33 -12.65
C ALA A 236 11.05 -14.90 -13.58
N ASN A 237 12.16 -15.39 -13.04
CA ASN A 237 13.23 -16.01 -13.80
C ASN A 237 13.19 -17.56 -13.74
N GLY A 238 12.43 -18.14 -12.80
CA GLY A 238 12.27 -19.59 -12.64
C GLY A 238 13.49 -20.28 -12.03
N ASP A 239 14.15 -19.63 -11.08
CA ASP A 239 15.34 -20.16 -10.43
C ASP A 239 15.35 -19.89 -8.90
N ALA A 240 16.34 -20.42 -8.21
CA ALA A 240 16.46 -20.34 -6.75
C ALA A 240 17.29 -19.13 -6.27
N ASP A 241 17.43 -18.09 -7.08
CA ASP A 241 18.16 -16.87 -6.72
C ASP A 241 17.19 -15.69 -6.49
N PRO A 242 16.67 -15.48 -5.25
CA PRO A 242 15.76 -14.39 -4.94
C PRO A 242 16.46 -13.05 -4.68
N GLU A 243 17.76 -12.92 -4.98
CA GLU A 243 18.46 -11.64 -4.81
C GLU A 243 17.84 -10.58 -5.71
N ALA A 244 17.65 -9.38 -5.14
CA ALA A 244 17.14 -8.25 -5.89
C ALA A 244 18.22 -7.68 -6.83
N VAL A 245 17.85 -7.45 -8.09
CA VAL A 245 18.75 -6.90 -9.12
C VAL A 245 18.09 -5.68 -9.75
N GLY A 246 18.77 -4.53 -9.69
CA GLY A 246 18.31 -3.29 -10.32
C GLY A 246 17.12 -2.58 -9.65
N GLN A 247 16.34 -3.28 -8.84
CA GLN A 247 15.15 -2.78 -8.16
C GLN A 247 15.28 -3.00 -6.65
N ALA A 248 15.23 -1.90 -5.86
CA ALA A 248 15.39 -1.96 -4.40
C ALA A 248 14.07 -2.17 -3.64
N HIS A 249 12.93 -2.15 -4.34
CA HIS A 249 11.60 -2.07 -3.74
C HIS A 249 11.33 -3.21 -2.74
N GLY A 250 11.55 -4.48 -3.13
CA GLY A 250 11.36 -5.63 -2.25
C GLY A 250 12.30 -5.66 -1.05
N VAL A 251 13.52 -5.11 -1.19
CA VAL A 251 14.47 -4.96 -0.07
C VAL A 251 13.92 -3.95 0.95
N HIS A 252 13.33 -2.84 0.47
CA HIS A 252 12.70 -1.82 1.31
C HIS A 252 11.47 -2.38 2.02
N VAL A 253 10.61 -3.09 1.33
CA VAL A 253 9.43 -3.77 1.86
C VAL A 253 9.81 -4.77 2.94
N ALA A 254 10.77 -5.68 2.67
CA ALA A 254 11.24 -6.68 3.62
C ALA A 254 11.83 -6.06 4.89
N GLY A 255 12.60 -4.96 4.75
CA GLY A 255 13.15 -4.20 5.87
C GLY A 255 12.08 -3.57 6.74
N THR A 256 11.02 -3.05 6.13
CA THR A 256 9.87 -2.46 6.84
C THR A 256 9.12 -3.52 7.66
N VAL A 257 8.92 -4.72 7.11
CA VAL A 257 8.30 -5.83 7.86
C VAL A 257 9.19 -6.31 9.01
N ALA A 258 10.43 -6.75 8.70
CA ALA A 258 11.19 -7.62 9.58
C ALA A 258 12.65 -7.21 9.78
N GLY A 259 13.03 -6.00 9.40
CA GLY A 259 14.40 -5.52 9.58
C GLY A 259 14.83 -5.56 11.06
N ASN A 260 16.09 -5.93 11.29
CA ASN A 260 16.73 -5.91 12.61
C ASN A 260 18.25 -5.93 12.42
N ASN A 261 18.89 -4.78 12.64
CA ASN A 261 20.36 -4.68 12.61
C ASN A 261 20.99 -4.72 14.02
N GLY A 262 20.18 -4.89 15.06
CA GLY A 262 20.63 -4.94 16.46
C GLY A 262 21.13 -3.62 17.04
N LYS A 263 20.93 -2.49 16.32
CA LYS A 263 21.44 -1.18 16.73
C LYS A 263 20.34 -0.11 16.73
N ASP A 264 19.94 0.33 15.56
CA ASP A 264 19.10 1.52 15.34
C ASP A 264 18.05 1.35 14.25
N PHE A 265 18.00 0.20 13.58
CA PHE A 265 17.01 -0.12 12.57
C PHE A 265 16.21 -1.37 12.97
N TYR A 266 14.90 -1.17 13.18
CA TYR A 266 13.96 -2.23 13.51
C TYR A 266 12.69 -2.05 12.67
N GLY A 267 12.32 -3.07 11.91
CA GLY A 267 11.02 -3.18 11.25
C GLY A 267 9.89 -3.35 12.26
N VAL A 268 8.67 -3.49 11.77
CA VAL A 268 7.47 -3.60 12.61
C VAL A 268 7.50 -4.89 13.46
N ALA A 269 7.88 -6.02 12.85
CA ALA A 269 7.97 -7.33 13.48
C ALA A 269 9.38 -7.91 13.33
N PRO A 270 10.36 -7.42 14.12
CA PRO A 270 11.78 -7.67 13.88
C PRO A 270 12.22 -9.14 14.02
N ASN A 271 11.42 -10.00 14.64
CA ASN A 271 11.69 -11.44 14.79
C ASN A 271 10.79 -12.35 13.96
N THR A 272 9.90 -11.80 13.10
CA THR A 272 9.20 -12.62 12.11
C THR A 272 10.17 -13.14 11.04
N GLN A 273 9.87 -14.31 10.48
CA GLN A 273 10.55 -14.85 9.31
C GLN A 273 9.94 -14.30 8.03
N LEU A 274 10.68 -14.40 6.92
CA LEU A 274 10.25 -13.97 5.60
C LEU A 274 10.31 -15.13 4.61
N MET A 275 9.29 -15.30 3.79
CA MET A 275 9.36 -16.06 2.53
C MET A 275 9.54 -15.07 1.39
N ILE A 276 10.61 -15.20 0.64
CA ILE A 276 10.93 -14.29 -0.46
C ILE A 276 10.43 -14.89 -1.77
N MET A 277 9.29 -14.40 -2.21
CA MET A 277 8.68 -14.77 -3.48
C MET A 277 8.99 -13.67 -4.50
N LYS A 278 10.16 -13.76 -5.16
CA LYS A 278 10.53 -12.77 -6.17
C LYS A 278 9.68 -12.98 -7.42
N ILE A 279 8.79 -12.04 -7.67
CA ILE A 279 7.81 -12.09 -8.77
C ILE A 279 8.09 -11.07 -9.87
N PHE A 280 9.03 -10.15 -9.67
CA PHE A 280 9.51 -9.22 -10.70
C PHE A 280 10.88 -9.65 -11.18
N GLY A 281 11.04 -9.72 -12.50
CA GLY A 281 12.31 -10.11 -13.13
C GLY A 281 13.41 -9.08 -12.92
N ASP A 282 14.65 -9.49 -13.14
CA ASP A 282 15.82 -8.63 -13.03
C ASP A 282 15.69 -7.41 -13.95
N ASN A 283 15.81 -6.22 -13.36
CA ASN A 283 15.64 -4.95 -14.05
C ASN A 283 14.25 -4.75 -14.72
N SER A 284 13.25 -5.57 -14.38
CA SER A 284 11.88 -5.45 -14.86
C SER A 284 11.02 -4.73 -13.82
N GLY A 285 10.27 -3.72 -14.25
CA GLY A 285 9.24 -3.08 -13.44
C GLY A 285 7.86 -3.72 -13.58
N SER A 286 7.75 -4.90 -14.21
CA SER A 286 6.48 -5.58 -14.47
C SER A 286 6.53 -7.07 -14.09
N THR A 287 5.37 -7.60 -13.76
CA THR A 287 5.09 -9.03 -13.52
C THR A 287 3.77 -9.40 -14.19
N SER A 288 3.33 -10.65 -14.06
CA SER A 288 2.06 -11.12 -14.64
C SER A 288 1.33 -12.08 -13.71
N ASP A 289 0.04 -12.26 -13.93
CA ASP A 289 -0.85 -13.11 -13.11
C ASP A 289 -0.28 -14.50 -12.87
N ASP A 290 0.24 -15.15 -13.89
CA ASP A 290 0.77 -16.50 -13.79
C ASP A 290 1.95 -16.62 -12.83
N ILE A 291 2.79 -15.58 -12.76
CA ILE A 291 3.91 -15.48 -11.82
C ILE A 291 3.39 -15.17 -10.40
N ILE A 292 2.47 -14.20 -10.27
CA ILE A 292 1.86 -13.83 -8.99
C ILE A 292 1.15 -15.04 -8.37
N LEU A 293 0.34 -15.75 -9.18
CA LEU A 293 -0.37 -16.95 -8.75
C LEU A 293 0.59 -18.05 -8.26
N ALA A 294 1.71 -18.25 -8.93
CA ALA A 294 2.72 -19.23 -8.50
C ALA A 294 3.29 -18.86 -7.11
N GLY A 295 3.59 -17.59 -6.90
CA GLY A 295 4.04 -17.09 -5.61
C GLY A 295 3.00 -17.24 -4.51
N ILE A 296 1.72 -16.93 -4.79
CA ILE A 296 0.61 -17.10 -3.83
C ILE A 296 0.39 -18.60 -3.51
N ASP A 297 0.32 -19.46 -4.54
CA ASP A 297 0.07 -20.90 -4.36
C ASP A 297 1.13 -21.54 -3.45
N ASP A 298 2.42 -21.25 -3.71
CA ASP A 298 3.52 -21.75 -2.90
C ASP A 298 3.55 -21.12 -1.50
N ALA A 299 3.28 -19.81 -1.36
CA ALA A 299 3.26 -19.15 -0.06
C ALA A 299 2.18 -19.74 0.87
N VAL A 300 0.97 -19.98 0.34
CA VAL A 300 -0.13 -20.60 1.08
C VAL A 300 0.21 -22.05 1.41
N LYS A 301 0.71 -22.81 0.47
CA LYS A 301 1.11 -24.22 0.66
C LYS A 301 2.22 -24.37 1.69
N LEU A 302 3.18 -23.47 1.71
CA LEU A 302 4.29 -23.45 2.66
C LEU A 302 3.87 -22.86 4.03
N GLY A 303 2.60 -22.47 4.22
CA GLY A 303 2.05 -22.04 5.50
C GLY A 303 2.47 -20.63 5.89
N ALA A 304 2.50 -19.69 4.95
CA ALA A 304 2.63 -18.27 5.27
C ALA A 304 1.49 -17.80 6.17
N ASP A 305 1.77 -16.98 7.18
CA ASP A 305 0.75 -16.38 8.04
C ASP A 305 0.06 -15.20 7.36
N SER A 306 0.83 -14.45 6.57
CA SER A 306 0.33 -13.36 5.73
C SER A 306 1.15 -13.23 4.45
N ILE A 307 0.54 -12.62 3.45
CA ILE A 307 1.15 -12.28 2.16
C ILE A 307 1.14 -10.77 2.03
N ASN A 308 2.31 -10.17 1.78
CA ASN A 308 2.46 -8.76 1.43
C ASN A 308 2.57 -8.62 -0.08
N MET A 309 1.68 -7.84 -0.66
CA MET A 309 1.67 -7.48 -2.09
C MET A 309 1.70 -5.97 -2.24
N SER A 310 2.90 -5.42 -2.34
CA SER A 310 3.14 -3.98 -2.58
C SER A 310 3.15 -3.69 -4.09
N LEU A 311 2.08 -4.07 -4.77
CA LEU A 311 1.91 -3.96 -6.23
C LEU A 311 0.44 -3.71 -6.58
N GLY A 312 0.17 -3.35 -7.83
CA GLY A 312 -1.18 -3.25 -8.34
C GLY A 312 -1.25 -2.65 -9.75
N SER A 313 -2.39 -2.86 -10.39
CA SER A 313 -2.77 -2.19 -11.63
C SER A 313 -3.76 -1.07 -11.28
N PRO A 314 -3.51 0.18 -11.73
CA PRO A 314 -4.35 1.32 -11.36
C PRO A 314 -5.80 1.18 -11.78
N ALA A 315 -6.72 1.76 -10.98
CA ALA A 315 -8.16 1.77 -11.22
C ALA A 315 -8.69 0.37 -11.58
N GLY A 316 -8.28 -0.62 -10.79
CA GLY A 316 -8.63 -2.03 -11.04
C GLY A 316 -10.12 -2.25 -11.04
N PHE A 317 -10.57 -3.10 -11.96
CA PHE A 317 -11.95 -3.58 -11.97
C PHE A 317 -12.02 -4.87 -11.17
N THR A 318 -13.07 -5.01 -10.38
CA THR A 318 -13.54 -6.30 -9.91
C THR A 318 -14.33 -6.92 -11.06
N ASP A 319 -13.80 -7.99 -11.66
CA ASP A 319 -14.56 -8.76 -12.64
C ASP A 319 -15.38 -9.80 -11.85
N TYR A 320 -16.70 -9.62 -11.85
CA TYR A 320 -17.63 -10.55 -11.20
C TYR A 320 -18.23 -11.56 -12.20
N GLY A 321 -17.73 -11.58 -13.45
CA GLY A 321 -18.26 -12.44 -14.48
C GLY A 321 -19.60 -11.95 -15.06
N ASP A 322 -20.30 -12.82 -15.81
CA ASP A 322 -21.61 -12.53 -16.41
C ASP A 322 -22.71 -12.53 -15.33
N GLU A 323 -23.67 -11.57 -15.38
CA GLU A 323 -24.82 -11.44 -14.46
C GLU A 323 -25.67 -12.72 -14.31
N ASN A 324 -25.45 -13.72 -15.17
CA ASN A 324 -26.19 -14.99 -15.18
C ASN A 324 -25.41 -16.15 -14.51
N GLU A 325 -24.19 -15.92 -14.05
CA GLU A 325 -23.39 -16.92 -13.37
C GLU A 325 -23.68 -16.90 -11.86
N SER A 326 -23.58 -18.04 -11.19
CA SER A 326 -23.72 -18.12 -9.72
C SER A 326 -22.49 -17.50 -9.04
N GLU A 327 -22.62 -17.06 -7.77
CA GLU A 327 -21.48 -16.53 -6.99
C GLU A 327 -20.29 -17.52 -6.94
N GLU A 328 -20.52 -18.80 -7.09
CA GLU A 328 -19.47 -19.85 -7.16
C GLU A 328 -18.77 -19.90 -8.52
N GLU A 329 -19.42 -19.48 -9.60
CA GLU A 329 -18.88 -19.46 -10.97
C GLU A 329 -18.08 -18.20 -11.26
N HIS A 330 -18.32 -17.10 -10.53
CA HIS A 330 -17.59 -15.84 -10.62
C HIS A 330 -16.15 -15.88 -10.05
N LEU A 331 -15.75 -16.98 -9.42
CA LEU A 331 -14.47 -17.12 -8.74
C LEU A 331 -13.33 -17.52 -9.71
N THR A 332 -13.03 -16.69 -10.70
CA THR A 332 -11.88 -16.83 -11.59
C THR A 332 -10.57 -16.45 -10.85
N TYR A 333 -9.82 -15.52 -11.34
CA TYR A 333 -8.57 -15.01 -10.73
C TYR A 333 -8.75 -14.58 -9.25
N TYR A 334 -9.85 -13.91 -8.93
CA TYR A 334 -10.12 -13.43 -7.57
C TYR A 334 -10.43 -14.55 -6.56
N GLY A 335 -10.88 -15.70 -7.01
CA GLY A 335 -11.08 -16.90 -6.18
C GLY A 335 -9.81 -17.37 -5.50
N VAL A 336 -8.64 -17.09 -6.08
CA VAL A 336 -7.32 -17.37 -5.48
C VAL A 336 -7.17 -16.67 -4.12
N TYR A 337 -7.52 -15.40 -4.05
CA TYR A 337 -7.44 -14.60 -2.82
C TYR A 337 -8.42 -15.08 -1.76
N THR A 338 -9.64 -15.43 -2.17
CA THR A 338 -10.66 -16.01 -1.29
C THR A 338 -10.20 -17.34 -0.71
N ARG A 339 -9.52 -18.19 -1.50
CA ARG A 339 -8.99 -19.46 -1.01
C ARG A 339 -7.77 -19.28 -0.10
N ALA A 340 -6.93 -18.28 -0.33
CA ALA A 340 -5.86 -17.91 0.59
C ALA A 340 -6.45 -17.44 1.94
N GLU A 341 -7.50 -16.61 1.93
CA GLU A 341 -8.24 -16.21 3.14
C GLU A 341 -8.87 -17.41 3.86
N LYS A 342 -9.56 -18.32 3.16
CA LYS A 342 -10.08 -19.57 3.71
C LYS A 342 -8.99 -20.47 4.32
N ALA A 343 -7.78 -20.43 3.76
CA ALA A 343 -6.60 -21.09 4.34
C ALA A 343 -6.06 -20.38 5.59
N GLY A 344 -6.68 -19.30 6.02
CA GLY A 344 -6.26 -18.51 7.18
C GLY A 344 -5.14 -17.53 6.91
N VAL A 345 -4.78 -17.27 5.66
CA VAL A 345 -3.70 -16.35 5.29
C VAL A 345 -4.25 -14.94 5.10
N ASN A 346 -3.67 -13.94 5.76
CA ASN A 346 -4.04 -12.55 5.55
C ASN A 346 -3.34 -12.01 4.30
N VAL A 347 -4.10 -11.73 3.24
CA VAL A 347 -3.56 -11.14 2.00
C VAL A 347 -3.68 -9.62 2.10
N LEU A 348 -2.53 -8.94 2.14
CA LEU A 348 -2.40 -7.51 2.37
C LEU A 348 -1.91 -6.85 1.09
N VAL A 349 -2.67 -5.91 0.55
CA VAL A 349 -2.42 -5.34 -0.78
C VAL A 349 -2.42 -3.82 -0.73
N ALA A 350 -1.47 -3.21 -1.42
CA ALA A 350 -1.37 -1.75 -1.55
C ALA A 350 -2.58 -1.17 -2.29
N ALA A 351 -3.18 -0.10 -1.74
CA ALA A 351 -4.35 0.52 -2.35
C ALA A 351 -4.06 1.21 -3.70
N GLY A 352 -2.80 1.54 -3.97
CA GLY A 352 -2.36 2.27 -5.16
C GLY A 352 -1.90 3.68 -4.86
N ASN A 353 -1.16 4.29 -5.79
CA ASN A 353 -0.57 5.62 -5.64
C ASN A 353 -1.17 6.65 -6.62
N GLU A 354 -2.24 6.32 -7.29
CA GLU A 354 -2.92 7.16 -8.27
C GLU A 354 -3.92 8.09 -7.58
N THR A 355 -3.89 9.37 -7.99
CA THR A 355 -4.78 10.40 -7.43
C THR A 355 -5.99 10.67 -8.30
N ALA A 356 -5.99 10.20 -9.53
CA ALA A 356 -7.09 10.35 -10.47
C ALA A 356 -7.06 9.26 -11.55
N SER A 357 -8.22 8.76 -11.96
CA SER A 357 -8.39 7.78 -13.04
C SER A 357 -7.86 8.28 -14.40
N THR A 358 -7.56 9.57 -14.51
CA THR A 358 -7.09 10.25 -15.72
C THR A 358 -5.57 10.23 -15.91
N MET A 359 -4.79 9.83 -14.93
CA MET A 359 -3.32 9.87 -15.02
C MET A 359 -2.77 9.02 -16.15
N TYR A 360 -3.42 7.93 -16.48
CA TYR A 360 -3.04 7.04 -17.60
C TYR A 360 -3.58 7.47 -18.96
N VAL A 361 -4.39 8.52 -19.02
CA VAL A 361 -5.06 8.98 -20.25
C VAL A 361 -4.40 10.22 -20.85
N THR A 362 -3.21 10.61 -20.39
CA THR A 362 -2.48 11.75 -20.96
C THR A 362 -2.20 11.62 -22.46
N ALA A 363 -2.20 10.41 -23.01
CA ALA A 363 -2.14 10.15 -24.45
C ALA A 363 -3.48 10.37 -25.18
N HIS A 364 -4.60 10.48 -24.46
CA HIS A 364 -5.96 10.57 -25.01
C HIS A 364 -6.69 11.80 -24.47
N SER A 365 -6.10 12.96 -24.68
CA SER A 365 -6.50 14.27 -24.13
C SER A 365 -7.92 14.75 -24.44
N ASN A 366 -8.75 13.95 -25.11
CA ASN A 366 -10.09 14.33 -25.57
C ASN A 366 -11.25 13.56 -24.90
N LEU A 367 -10.99 12.72 -23.90
CA LEU A 367 -12.07 12.07 -23.17
C LEU A 367 -12.61 13.03 -22.11
N THR A 368 -13.91 13.26 -22.13
CA THR A 368 -14.65 13.96 -21.08
C THR A 368 -14.72 13.06 -19.86
N TYR A 369 -14.11 13.49 -18.77
CA TYR A 369 -13.97 12.73 -17.56
C TYR A 369 -15.17 12.91 -16.64
N ALA A 370 -15.36 11.93 -15.74
CA ALA A 370 -16.30 12.08 -14.64
C ALA A 370 -16.04 13.36 -13.86
N GLU A 371 -17.10 13.96 -13.34
CA GLU A 371 -17.04 15.18 -12.52
C GLU A 371 -16.10 15.01 -11.29
N TYR A 372 -15.92 13.75 -10.85
CA TYR A 372 -15.06 13.36 -9.74
C TYR A 372 -14.05 12.27 -10.21
N PRO A 373 -12.95 12.66 -10.86
CA PRO A 373 -12.00 11.72 -11.45
C PRO A 373 -11.17 10.94 -10.41
N ASP A 374 -11.28 11.27 -9.13
CA ASP A 374 -10.58 10.63 -8.01
C ASP A 374 -11.41 9.56 -7.29
N ASN A 375 -12.54 9.15 -7.85
CA ASN A 375 -13.36 8.05 -7.35
C ASN A 375 -13.00 6.74 -8.04
N GLY A 376 -13.00 5.64 -7.27
CA GLY A 376 -12.84 4.31 -7.82
C GLY A 376 -11.46 4.03 -8.41
N ILE A 377 -10.41 4.58 -7.82
CA ILE A 377 -9.02 4.46 -8.30
C ILE A 377 -8.18 3.50 -7.47
N VAL A 378 -8.77 2.75 -6.56
CA VAL A 378 -8.08 1.66 -5.85
C VAL A 378 -7.61 0.63 -6.85
N ALA A 379 -6.34 0.22 -6.74
CA ALA A 379 -5.69 -0.69 -7.67
C ALA A 379 -6.19 -2.14 -7.53
N SER A 380 -6.20 -2.91 -8.61
CA SER A 380 -6.31 -4.37 -8.57
C SER A 380 -4.93 -4.97 -8.20
N PRO A 381 -4.82 -6.03 -7.36
CA PRO A 381 -5.90 -6.80 -6.73
C PRO A 381 -6.36 -6.28 -5.35
N SER A 382 -6.04 -5.07 -4.99
CA SER A 382 -6.50 -4.44 -3.73
C SER A 382 -8.02 -4.27 -3.69
N THR A 383 -8.69 -4.23 -4.85
CA THR A 383 -10.15 -4.21 -4.99
C THR A 383 -10.83 -5.52 -4.59
N VAL A 384 -10.10 -6.65 -4.59
CA VAL A 384 -10.67 -7.97 -4.27
C VAL A 384 -11.19 -8.01 -2.83
N ALA A 385 -12.38 -8.57 -2.62
CA ALA A 385 -13.04 -8.62 -1.32
C ALA A 385 -12.20 -9.32 -0.24
N ALA A 386 -11.52 -10.42 -0.59
CA ALA A 386 -10.67 -11.20 0.31
C ALA A 386 -9.33 -10.52 0.65
N SER A 387 -8.87 -9.56 -0.15
CA SER A 387 -7.66 -8.79 0.17
C SER A 387 -7.97 -7.70 1.20
N LEU A 388 -7.04 -7.42 2.12
CA LEU A 388 -7.09 -6.24 2.96
C LEU A 388 -6.37 -5.09 2.26
N SER A 389 -7.13 -4.12 1.79
CA SER A 389 -6.64 -2.95 1.05
C SER A 389 -6.06 -1.91 1.99
N VAL A 390 -4.78 -1.56 1.81
CA VAL A 390 -4.03 -0.71 2.72
C VAL A 390 -3.73 0.65 2.10
N ALA A 391 -4.34 1.72 2.66
CA ALA A 391 -4.05 3.11 2.31
C ALA A 391 -2.81 3.64 3.04
N SER A 392 -2.25 4.72 2.51
CA SER A 392 -1.07 5.38 3.08
C SER A 392 -1.44 6.60 3.92
N VAL A 393 -0.79 6.74 5.10
CA VAL A 393 -0.71 7.98 5.86
C VAL A 393 0.73 8.48 5.94
N ASP A 394 0.89 9.80 6.07
CA ASP A 394 2.22 10.41 6.16
C ASP A 394 2.85 10.19 7.54
N ASN A 395 4.16 9.91 7.55
CA ASN A 395 4.94 9.80 8.77
C ASN A 395 4.86 11.10 9.60
N VAL A 396 4.75 10.97 10.91
CA VAL A 396 4.67 12.12 11.84
C VAL A 396 5.96 12.92 11.94
N LYS A 397 7.06 12.39 11.41
CA LYS A 397 8.36 13.06 11.33
C LYS A 397 8.86 13.10 9.89
N PHE A 398 9.59 14.15 9.56
CA PHE A 398 10.35 14.23 8.30
C PHE A 398 11.62 15.05 8.52
N THR A 399 12.57 14.92 7.63
CA THR A 399 13.80 15.72 7.66
C THR A 399 13.65 16.98 6.86
N SER A 400 14.03 18.10 7.44
CA SER A 400 13.96 19.41 6.80
C SER A 400 15.02 20.36 7.32
N THR A 401 15.33 21.37 6.53
CA THR A 401 15.93 22.60 7.03
C THR A 401 14.89 23.32 7.90
N TYR A 402 15.34 23.83 9.05
CA TYR A 402 14.46 24.55 9.94
C TYR A 402 15.13 25.82 10.49
N LEU A 403 14.33 26.78 10.90
CA LEU A 403 14.76 27.91 11.73
C LEU A 403 14.36 27.62 13.19
N MET A 404 15.06 28.24 14.13
CA MET A 404 14.76 28.13 15.55
C MET A 404 13.94 29.33 16.04
N LEU A 405 12.80 29.03 16.67
CA LEU A 405 11.98 29.99 17.42
C LEU A 405 12.13 29.69 18.92
N GLY A 406 13.18 30.25 19.56
CA GLY A 406 13.58 29.78 20.90
C GLY A 406 14.13 28.37 20.83
N GLU A 407 13.44 27.40 21.42
CA GLU A 407 13.78 25.97 21.38
C GLU A 407 12.97 25.17 20.33
N GLU A 408 11.95 25.81 19.71
CA GLU A 408 11.13 25.17 18.69
C GLU A 408 11.79 25.20 17.31
N LYS A 409 11.74 24.05 16.65
CA LYS A 409 12.13 23.90 15.24
C LYS A 409 10.94 24.25 14.35
N ILE A 410 11.12 25.18 13.44
CA ILE A 410 10.12 25.59 12.45
C ILE A 410 10.66 25.21 11.07
N PRO A 411 10.17 24.14 10.43
CA PRO A 411 10.58 23.76 9.10
C PRO A 411 10.17 24.81 8.06
N TYR A 412 10.98 24.95 7.02
CA TYR A 412 10.74 25.90 5.93
C TYR A 412 11.22 25.39 4.59
N ASN A 413 10.61 25.90 3.51
CA ASN A 413 11.14 25.77 2.15
C ASN A 413 11.75 27.11 1.70
N ASN A 414 12.88 27.05 1.00
CA ASN A 414 13.38 28.19 0.26
C ASN A 414 12.45 28.50 -0.91
N ALA A 415 12.24 29.78 -1.19
CA ALA A 415 11.63 30.16 -2.45
C ALA A 415 12.55 29.79 -3.62
N VAL A 416 11.96 29.48 -4.78
CA VAL A 416 12.69 29.05 -5.97
C VAL A 416 12.56 30.11 -7.09
N ASP A 417 13.50 30.09 -8.00
CA ASP A 417 13.41 30.85 -9.26
C ASP A 417 12.31 30.25 -10.15
N ASN A 418 11.39 31.08 -10.62
CA ASN A 418 10.23 30.62 -11.39
C ASN A 418 10.60 30.00 -12.76
N ALA A 419 11.75 30.37 -13.33
CA ALA A 419 12.17 29.88 -14.63
C ALA A 419 13.04 28.62 -14.57
N THR A 420 13.85 28.52 -13.49
CA THR A 420 14.86 27.45 -13.36
C THR A 420 14.53 26.44 -12.26
N SER A 421 13.57 26.76 -11.39
CA SER A 421 13.27 26.00 -10.17
C SER A 421 14.42 25.89 -9.16
N ASN A 422 15.51 26.62 -9.36
CA ASN A 422 16.63 26.62 -8.42
C ASN A 422 16.24 27.34 -7.12
N PRO A 423 16.57 26.80 -5.93
CA PRO A 423 16.25 27.44 -4.66
C PRO A 423 17.14 28.69 -4.45
N TYR A 424 16.53 29.74 -3.91
CA TYR A 424 17.23 30.88 -3.35
C TYR A 424 17.57 30.61 -1.90
N ASP A 425 18.72 29.96 -1.65
CA ASP A 425 19.08 29.51 -0.29
C ASP A 425 19.24 30.70 0.67
N ILE A 426 18.32 30.82 1.61
CA ILE A 426 18.35 31.87 2.65
C ILE A 426 19.63 31.81 3.48
N LEU A 427 20.25 30.64 3.63
CA LEU A 427 21.46 30.43 4.43
C LEU A 427 22.72 31.04 3.80
N GLU A 428 22.72 31.41 2.49
CA GLU A 428 23.81 32.16 1.91
C GLU A 428 24.01 33.49 2.61
N THR A 429 22.92 34.08 3.13
CA THR A 429 22.96 35.42 3.74
C THR A 429 22.61 35.43 5.23
N MET A 430 21.86 34.40 5.73
CA MET A 430 21.33 34.38 7.10
C MET A 430 22.02 33.39 8.04
N ASP A 431 22.99 32.62 7.56
CA ASP A 431 23.70 31.64 8.39
C ASP A 431 24.31 32.31 9.65
N GLY A 432 24.09 31.71 10.81
CA GLY A 432 24.53 32.19 12.12
C GLY A 432 23.81 33.44 12.66
N LYS A 433 22.79 33.95 11.97
CA LYS A 433 22.08 35.19 12.39
C LYS A 433 20.84 34.84 13.24
N THR A 434 20.64 35.69 14.25
CA THR A 434 19.37 35.79 14.99
C THR A 434 18.76 37.16 14.71
N LEU A 435 17.55 37.18 14.14
CA LEU A 435 16.90 38.41 13.68
C LEU A 435 15.52 38.57 14.30
N GLU A 436 15.13 39.82 14.51
CA GLU A 436 13.75 40.16 14.86
C GLU A 436 12.85 40.01 13.62
N TYR A 437 11.61 39.62 13.85
CA TYR A 437 10.59 39.62 12.81
C TYR A 437 9.36 40.43 13.19
N VAL A 438 8.64 40.88 12.19
CA VAL A 438 7.38 41.62 12.32
C VAL A 438 6.29 40.88 11.53
N MET A 439 5.19 40.57 12.18
CA MET A 439 3.99 40.05 11.52
C MET A 439 3.32 41.23 10.77
N VAL A 440 3.30 41.14 9.44
CA VAL A 440 2.70 42.16 8.58
C VAL A 440 1.19 41.94 8.54
N PRO A 441 0.36 42.92 8.83
CA PRO A 441 -1.08 42.79 8.68
C PRO A 441 -1.47 42.68 7.20
N GLY A 442 -2.58 42.00 6.90
CA GLY A 442 -3.08 41.84 5.54
C GLY A 442 -2.24 40.89 4.68
N LEU A 443 -2.25 41.08 3.35
CA LEU A 443 -1.68 40.18 2.37
C LEU A 443 -0.34 40.65 1.78
N GLY A 444 0.27 41.70 2.38
CA GLY A 444 1.56 42.23 1.93
C GLY A 444 1.43 43.25 0.79
N GLU A 445 0.32 43.95 0.67
CA GLU A 445 0.21 45.15 -0.17
C GLU A 445 1.09 46.26 0.41
N GLU A 446 1.52 47.26 -0.38
CA GLU A 446 2.39 48.34 0.09
C GLU A 446 1.81 49.08 1.33
N LYS A 447 0.49 49.27 1.37
CA LYS A 447 -0.21 49.88 2.52
C LYS A 447 -0.12 49.06 3.83
N ASP A 448 0.06 47.74 3.72
CA ASP A 448 0.12 46.84 4.88
C ASP A 448 1.44 47.01 5.65
N PHE A 449 2.44 47.65 5.03
CA PHE A 449 3.73 47.96 5.64
C PHE A 449 3.79 49.36 6.25
N GLU A 450 2.80 50.22 6.03
CA GLU A 450 2.78 51.57 6.56
C GLU A 450 2.84 51.63 8.09
N GLY A 451 3.78 52.35 8.63
CA GLY A 451 3.96 52.52 10.07
C GLY A 451 4.72 51.36 10.76
N LEU A 452 5.14 50.33 10.02
CA LEU A 452 5.95 49.24 10.55
C LEU A 452 7.46 49.59 10.45
N ASP A 453 8.22 49.34 11.53
CA ASP A 453 9.68 49.40 11.49
C ASP A 453 10.22 48.02 11.13
N LEU A 454 10.58 47.80 9.88
CA LEU A 454 11.16 46.61 9.32
C LEU A 454 12.68 46.74 9.05
N THR A 455 13.28 47.84 9.40
CA THR A 455 14.72 48.08 9.16
C THR A 455 15.57 47.03 9.85
N GLY A 456 16.23 46.18 9.06
CA GLY A 456 17.09 45.09 9.53
C GLY A 456 16.32 43.91 10.13
N LYS A 457 15.00 43.81 9.95
CA LYS A 457 14.12 42.74 10.47
C LYS A 457 13.58 41.89 9.33
N ILE A 458 12.93 40.81 9.70
CA ILE A 458 12.24 39.89 8.80
C ILE A 458 10.76 40.29 8.72
N ALA A 459 10.22 40.39 7.51
CA ALA A 459 8.77 40.54 7.31
C ALA A 459 8.11 39.16 7.27
N VAL A 460 7.05 38.94 8.06
CA VAL A 460 6.25 37.71 8.04
C VAL A 460 4.88 38.04 7.43
N VAL A 461 4.58 37.50 6.26
CA VAL A 461 3.48 37.91 5.39
C VAL A 461 2.59 36.70 5.06
N GLN A 462 1.28 36.90 5.05
CA GLN A 462 0.32 35.85 4.68
C GLN A 462 0.27 35.63 3.16
N ARG A 463 0.19 34.36 2.71
CA ARG A 463 -0.22 33.99 1.35
C ARG A 463 -1.62 34.57 1.05
N GLY A 464 -1.93 34.81 -0.21
CA GLY A 464 -3.23 35.30 -0.67
C GLY A 464 -3.17 35.67 -2.15
N THR A 465 -3.89 36.69 -2.57
CA THR A 465 -4.07 37.08 -3.98
C THR A 465 -2.83 37.69 -4.64
N LEU A 466 -1.89 38.24 -3.85
CA LEU A 466 -0.65 38.80 -4.39
C LEU A 466 0.38 37.72 -4.69
N ASN A 467 1.14 37.88 -5.79
CA ASN A 467 2.28 37.03 -6.14
C ASN A 467 3.33 37.05 -5.04
N PHE A 468 4.05 35.94 -4.87
CA PHE A 468 5.11 35.82 -3.86
C PHE A 468 6.23 36.84 -4.06
N GLY A 469 6.64 37.07 -5.33
CA GLY A 469 7.62 38.09 -5.69
C GLY A 469 7.20 39.51 -5.28
N THR A 470 5.94 39.88 -5.50
CA THR A 470 5.39 41.19 -5.09
C THR A 470 5.43 41.38 -3.57
N LYS A 471 5.13 40.32 -2.79
CA LYS A 471 5.23 40.37 -1.32
C LYS A 471 6.68 40.61 -0.87
N ALA A 472 7.64 39.88 -1.47
CA ALA A 472 9.07 40.03 -1.19
C ALA A 472 9.57 41.44 -1.59
N GLU A 473 9.12 41.97 -2.72
CA GLU A 473 9.44 43.34 -3.19
C GLU A 473 8.95 44.38 -2.20
N ASN A 474 7.67 44.32 -1.80
CA ASN A 474 7.08 45.29 -0.86
C ASN A 474 7.75 45.21 0.52
N ALA A 475 8.07 43.99 1.01
CA ALA A 475 8.87 43.83 2.23
C ALA A 475 10.24 44.46 2.12
N SER A 476 10.95 44.30 0.97
CA SER A 476 12.25 44.91 0.68
C SER A 476 12.15 46.44 0.68
N LYS A 477 11.16 47.01 -0.01
CA LYS A 477 10.90 48.45 -0.03
C LYS A 477 10.65 49.02 1.37
N ALA A 478 10.03 48.25 2.24
CA ALA A 478 9.78 48.62 3.63
C ALA A 478 10.99 48.45 4.57
N GLY A 479 12.15 47.99 4.03
CA GLY A 479 13.42 47.87 4.76
C GLY A 479 13.67 46.48 5.39
N ALA A 480 12.84 45.50 5.10
CA ALA A 480 13.08 44.12 5.54
C ALA A 480 14.33 43.50 4.90
N VAL A 481 15.06 42.69 5.65
CA VAL A 481 16.25 41.97 5.16
C VAL A 481 15.96 40.55 4.70
N ALA A 482 14.78 40.04 5.00
CA ALA A 482 14.27 38.77 4.51
C ALA A 482 12.71 38.74 4.62
N CYS A 483 12.08 37.85 3.89
CA CYS A 483 10.64 37.64 3.91
C CYS A 483 10.32 36.19 4.26
N ILE A 484 9.42 35.97 5.21
CA ILE A 484 8.79 34.69 5.51
C ILE A 484 7.35 34.76 5.03
N ILE A 485 6.96 33.90 4.11
CA ILE A 485 5.57 33.81 3.63
C ILE A 485 4.92 32.59 4.26
N TYR A 486 3.84 32.76 4.98
CA TYR A 486 3.10 31.65 5.56
C TYR A 486 1.84 31.32 4.78
N ASP A 487 1.48 30.04 4.76
CA ASP A 487 0.26 29.60 4.08
C ASP A 487 -1.00 30.12 4.81
N ASN A 488 -2.05 30.38 4.07
CA ASN A 488 -3.36 30.77 4.57
C ASN A 488 -4.28 29.57 4.84
N VAL A 489 -3.90 28.38 4.34
CA VAL A 489 -4.57 27.10 4.61
C VAL A 489 -3.69 26.20 5.46
N SER A 490 -4.30 25.32 6.24
CA SER A 490 -3.56 24.29 6.96
C SER A 490 -3.10 23.19 5.99
N GLY A 491 -1.90 22.64 6.21
CA GLY A 491 -1.34 21.60 5.33
C GLY A 491 0.17 21.59 5.33
N SER A 492 0.75 21.01 4.28
CA SER A 492 2.18 20.86 4.05
C SER A 492 2.89 22.22 3.85
N LEU A 493 4.22 22.16 3.79
CA LEU A 493 5.02 23.33 3.45
C LEU A 493 4.72 23.80 2.03
N LEU A 494 4.50 25.11 1.92
CA LEU A 494 4.21 25.78 0.66
C LEU A 494 5.51 25.88 -0.19
N ASN A 495 5.40 25.66 -1.50
CA ASN A 495 6.44 26.00 -2.46
C ASN A 495 6.13 27.35 -3.10
N ALA A 496 7.07 28.30 -3.01
CA ALA A 496 6.92 29.64 -3.58
C ALA A 496 7.93 29.85 -4.72
N ALA A 497 7.43 30.12 -5.92
CA ALA A 497 8.24 30.54 -7.06
C ALA A 497 8.26 32.07 -7.17
N LEU A 498 9.45 32.65 -7.39
CA LEU A 498 9.67 34.08 -7.55
C LEU A 498 10.04 34.37 -9.00
N GLU A 499 9.35 35.30 -9.64
CA GLU A 499 9.69 35.80 -10.96
C GLU A 499 10.96 36.72 -10.91
N THR A 500 11.16 37.36 -9.77
CA THR A 500 12.30 38.23 -9.52
C THR A 500 12.74 38.11 -8.07
N TYR A 501 14.04 37.95 -7.86
CA TYR A 501 14.64 37.94 -6.54
C TYR A 501 14.84 39.36 -6.00
N PHE A 502 14.32 39.68 -4.83
CA PHE A 502 14.51 40.97 -4.14
C PHE A 502 15.28 40.80 -2.82
N ILE A 503 14.80 39.93 -1.95
CA ILE A 503 15.41 39.58 -0.65
C ILE A 503 15.23 38.09 -0.40
N PRO A 504 16.08 37.46 0.46
CA PRO A 504 15.92 36.09 0.85
C PRO A 504 14.49 35.83 1.31
N THR A 505 13.83 34.82 0.71
CA THR A 505 12.43 34.50 0.95
C THR A 505 12.26 33.03 1.22
N ILE A 506 11.55 32.69 2.28
CA ILE A 506 11.18 31.32 2.64
C ILE A 506 9.68 31.21 2.88
N THR A 507 9.19 29.97 2.90
CA THR A 507 7.82 29.68 3.24
C THR A 507 7.72 28.80 4.48
N ILE A 508 6.67 29.00 5.25
CA ILE A 508 6.31 28.18 6.42
C ILE A 508 4.82 27.83 6.40
N THR A 509 4.42 26.86 7.19
CA THR A 509 3.00 26.49 7.32
C THR A 509 2.20 27.54 8.09
N LYS A 510 0.87 27.48 7.96
CA LYS A 510 -0.06 28.28 8.78
C LYS A 510 0.15 28.03 10.27
N ALA A 511 0.24 26.75 10.69
CA ALA A 511 0.48 26.39 12.10
C ALA A 511 1.81 26.97 12.64
N SER A 512 2.88 26.97 11.81
CA SER A 512 4.15 27.62 12.16
C SER A 512 4.00 29.13 12.35
N SER A 513 3.18 29.79 11.52
CA SER A 513 2.91 31.25 11.66
C SER A 513 2.17 31.58 12.95
N GLU A 514 1.28 30.72 13.40
CA GLU A 514 0.55 30.88 14.67
C GLU A 514 1.52 30.81 15.86
N LYS A 515 2.51 29.90 15.81
CA LYS A 515 3.62 29.85 16.79
C LYS A 515 4.45 31.15 16.78
N LEU A 516 4.78 31.67 15.60
CA LEU A 516 5.46 32.96 15.48
C LEU A 516 4.59 34.11 16.06
N ALA A 517 3.31 34.10 15.76
CA ALA A 517 2.36 35.11 16.28
C ALA A 517 2.23 35.06 17.82
N ALA A 518 2.25 33.85 18.41
CA ALA A 518 2.14 33.65 19.85
C ALA A 518 3.44 33.89 20.64
N ALA A 519 4.62 33.81 19.97
CA ALA A 519 5.91 33.90 20.63
C ALA A 519 6.11 35.22 21.39
N ALA A 520 6.55 35.13 22.65
CA ALA A 520 6.81 36.30 23.50
C ALA A 520 8.00 37.11 22.96
N LYS A 521 9.00 36.46 22.41
CA LYS A 521 10.16 37.09 21.77
C LYS A 521 10.05 36.89 20.26
N LYS A 522 9.88 37.99 19.54
CA LYS A 522 9.75 37.99 18.06
C LYS A 522 11.12 37.88 17.39
N LYS A 523 11.84 36.77 17.61
CA LYS A 523 13.16 36.50 17.06
C LYS A 523 13.27 35.07 16.58
N VAL A 524 13.92 34.91 15.43
CA VAL A 524 14.27 33.58 14.86
C VAL A 524 15.75 33.50 14.55
N SER A 525 16.31 32.31 14.61
CA SER A 525 17.71 32.04 14.31
C SER A 525 17.84 31.10 13.12
N PHE A 526 18.86 31.31 12.28
CA PHE A 526 19.20 30.50 11.13
C PHE A 526 20.63 29.94 11.29
N SER A 527 20.86 28.72 10.87
CA SER A 527 22.20 28.11 10.79
C SER A 527 22.17 26.99 9.75
N LYS A 528 23.30 26.78 9.07
CA LYS A 528 23.55 25.60 8.22
C LYS A 528 23.52 24.29 8.99
N GLU A 529 23.68 24.35 10.32
CA GLU A 529 23.56 23.19 11.20
C GLU A 529 22.10 22.83 11.51
N TYR A 530 21.12 23.69 11.15
CA TYR A 530 19.70 23.47 11.41
C TYR A 530 19.06 22.65 10.27
N TYR A 531 19.52 21.41 10.17
CA TYR A 531 18.97 20.38 9.30
C TYR A 531 18.77 19.10 10.12
N GLY A 532 17.64 18.44 9.96
CA GLY A 532 17.35 17.19 10.65
C GLY A 532 15.86 16.98 10.93
N LEU A 533 15.59 16.05 11.82
CA LEU A 533 14.23 15.58 12.10
C LEU A 533 13.36 16.66 12.75
N VAL A 534 12.20 16.88 12.16
CA VAL A 534 11.14 17.82 12.59
C VAL A 534 9.78 17.14 12.56
N ASP A 535 8.79 17.76 13.21
CA ASP A 535 7.40 17.31 13.10
C ASP A 535 6.86 17.56 11.69
N ASN A 536 6.21 16.55 11.12
CA ASN A 536 5.54 16.67 9.84
C ASN A 536 4.20 17.41 10.03
N PRO A 537 3.98 18.55 9.36
CA PRO A 537 2.73 19.31 9.50
C PRO A 537 1.46 18.55 9.10
N VAL A 538 1.61 17.54 8.24
CA VAL A 538 0.51 16.67 7.78
C VAL A 538 0.64 15.24 8.31
N GLY A 539 1.57 15.01 9.24
CA GLY A 539 1.85 13.68 9.78
C GLY A 539 0.61 13.03 10.41
N GLY A 540 0.41 11.75 10.13
CA GLY A 540 -0.77 10.99 10.49
C GLY A 540 -2.00 11.25 9.62
N GLY A 541 -1.94 12.22 8.70
CA GLY A 541 -2.95 12.46 7.68
C GLY A 541 -2.81 11.50 6.50
N VAL A 542 -3.89 11.25 5.77
CA VAL A 542 -3.87 10.40 4.57
C VAL A 542 -2.96 11.04 3.52
N SER A 543 -2.00 10.26 3.03
CA SER A 543 -1.05 10.71 2.02
C SER A 543 -1.76 11.18 0.76
N SER A 544 -1.27 12.26 0.15
CA SER A 544 -1.93 12.89 -1.01
C SER A 544 -1.98 11.97 -2.23
N PHE A 545 -1.02 11.06 -2.37
CA PHE A 545 -0.93 10.09 -3.45
C PHE A 545 -1.79 8.84 -3.23
N SER A 546 -2.23 8.53 -1.99
CA SER A 546 -2.96 7.29 -1.70
C SER A 546 -4.27 7.22 -2.49
N SER A 547 -4.44 6.13 -3.23
CA SER A 547 -5.63 5.88 -4.04
C SER A 547 -6.90 5.84 -3.19
N LYS A 548 -8.02 6.26 -3.79
CA LYS A 548 -9.30 6.44 -3.12
C LYS A 548 -10.34 5.49 -3.66
N GLY A 549 -11.15 4.95 -2.76
CA GLY A 549 -12.33 4.17 -3.10
C GLY A 549 -13.53 5.00 -3.56
N PRO A 550 -14.68 4.36 -3.67
CA PRO A 550 -14.92 2.93 -3.43
C PRO A 550 -14.29 2.04 -4.50
N ALA A 551 -14.33 0.71 -4.33
CA ALA A 551 -14.07 -0.22 -5.42
C ALA A 551 -15.13 -0.06 -6.53
N PRO A 552 -14.91 -0.59 -7.75
CA PRO A 552 -15.87 -0.43 -8.86
C PRO A 552 -17.27 -0.96 -8.58
N ASP A 553 -17.40 -1.96 -7.74
CA ASP A 553 -18.66 -2.52 -7.23
C ASP A 553 -19.30 -1.69 -6.11
N LEU A 554 -18.73 -0.52 -5.81
CA LEU A 554 -19.12 0.40 -4.75
C LEU A 554 -18.89 -0.12 -3.32
N THR A 555 -18.15 -1.20 -3.14
CA THR A 555 -17.73 -1.67 -1.81
C THR A 555 -16.69 -0.74 -1.18
N ILE A 556 -16.61 -0.77 0.14
CA ILE A 556 -15.67 0.06 0.91
C ILE A 556 -14.25 -0.46 0.71
N LYS A 557 -13.46 0.31 -0.01
CA LYS A 557 -12.01 0.20 -0.17
C LYS A 557 -11.41 1.61 -0.09
N PRO A 558 -10.17 1.80 0.41
CA PRO A 558 -9.41 0.84 1.20
C PRO A 558 -10.10 0.50 2.53
N GLU A 559 -9.73 -0.63 3.17
CA GLU A 559 -10.29 -1.02 4.47
C GLU A 559 -9.59 -0.36 5.65
N ILE A 560 -8.28 -0.09 5.53
CA ILE A 560 -7.43 0.35 6.64
C ILE A 560 -6.26 1.18 6.11
N SER A 561 -5.58 1.90 7.00
CA SER A 561 -4.41 2.70 6.66
C SER A 561 -3.21 2.33 7.53
N ALA A 562 -2.00 2.54 6.98
CA ALA A 562 -0.75 2.43 7.72
C ALA A 562 0.26 3.49 7.23
N PRO A 563 1.36 3.74 7.94
CA PRO A 563 2.37 4.69 7.49
C PRO A 563 3.02 4.27 6.16
N GLY A 564 2.91 5.14 5.16
CA GLY A 564 3.47 4.91 3.82
C GLY A 564 4.16 6.15 3.25
N GLY A 565 3.91 7.34 3.80
CA GLY A 565 4.59 8.57 3.39
C GLY A 565 5.84 8.84 4.22
N GLY A 566 7.01 8.93 3.58
CA GLY A 566 8.29 9.22 4.24
C GLY A 566 8.82 8.06 5.09
N ILE A 567 8.94 6.87 4.54
CA ILE A 567 9.35 5.65 5.23
C ILE A 567 10.80 5.31 4.89
N ARG A 568 11.67 5.28 5.89
CA ARG A 568 13.07 4.87 5.75
C ARG A 568 13.20 3.36 5.93
N SER A 569 13.78 2.68 4.94
CA SER A 569 14.08 1.25 5.04
C SER A 569 15.34 0.88 4.23
N SER A 570 15.71 -0.40 4.25
CA SER A 570 16.88 -0.96 3.55
C SER A 570 16.69 -0.91 2.04
N VAL A 571 17.78 -0.65 1.30
CA VAL A 571 17.78 -0.61 -0.17
C VAL A 571 19.01 -1.32 -0.74
N LEU A 572 19.03 -1.51 -2.06
CA LEU A 572 20.19 -2.03 -2.78
C LEU A 572 21.39 -1.05 -2.69
N GLY A 573 22.60 -1.60 -2.76
CA GLY A 573 23.83 -0.83 -2.77
C GLY A 573 24.83 -1.32 -1.72
N ALA A 574 25.27 -0.44 -0.84
CA ALA A 574 26.10 -0.84 0.30
C ALA A 574 25.26 -1.68 1.30
N ASN A 575 25.90 -2.61 2.00
CA ASN A 575 25.20 -3.47 2.98
C ASN A 575 24.49 -2.71 4.11
N ASN A 576 24.71 -1.44 4.23
CA ASN A 576 24.08 -0.52 5.19
C ASN A 576 23.40 0.68 4.50
N ALA A 577 22.97 0.51 3.27
CA ALA A 577 22.25 1.55 2.52
C ALA A 577 20.79 1.61 2.95
N TYR A 578 20.31 2.78 3.29
CA TYR A 578 18.92 3.05 3.63
C TYR A 578 18.44 4.27 2.85
N GLU A 579 17.20 4.23 2.38
CA GLU A 579 16.56 5.34 1.70
C GLU A 579 15.12 5.54 2.20
N VAL A 580 14.57 6.70 1.91
CA VAL A 580 13.20 7.06 2.25
C VAL A 580 12.33 6.95 1.02
N TYR A 581 11.34 6.06 1.07
CA TYR A 581 10.34 5.90 0.02
C TYR A 581 8.97 6.34 0.53
N SER A 582 8.09 6.71 -0.39
CA SER A 582 6.69 7.04 -0.10
C SER A 582 5.77 6.34 -1.11
N GLY A 583 4.85 5.55 -0.61
CA GLY A 583 3.90 4.78 -1.40
C GLY A 583 2.97 3.96 -0.50
N THR A 584 1.84 3.53 -1.01
CA THR A 584 1.02 2.50 -0.37
C THR A 584 1.78 1.18 -0.27
N SER A 585 2.80 0.99 -1.13
CA SER A 585 3.80 -0.08 -1.05
C SER A 585 4.60 -0.10 0.26
N MET A 586 4.75 1.04 0.94
CA MET A 586 5.41 1.15 2.24
C MET A 586 4.41 1.06 3.39
N ALA A 587 3.14 1.37 3.16
CA ALA A 587 2.06 1.17 4.12
C ALA A 587 1.75 -0.32 4.32
N THR A 588 1.67 -1.08 3.25
CA THR A 588 1.33 -2.52 3.26
C THR A 588 2.28 -3.36 4.12
N PRO A 589 3.63 -3.21 4.06
CA PRO A 589 4.52 -3.95 4.93
C PRO A 589 4.44 -3.55 6.41
N HIS A 590 4.02 -2.32 6.76
CA HIS A 590 3.68 -2.00 8.15
C HIS A 590 2.52 -2.88 8.61
N MET A 591 1.46 -2.97 7.81
CA MET A 591 0.31 -3.83 8.10
C MET A 591 0.69 -5.32 8.18
N ALA A 592 1.59 -5.80 7.31
CA ALA A 592 2.06 -7.18 7.35
C ALA A 592 2.85 -7.50 8.64
N GLY A 593 3.64 -6.54 9.10
CA GLY A 593 4.32 -6.63 10.39
C GLY A 593 3.33 -6.63 11.56
N GLU A 594 2.30 -5.76 11.54
CA GLU A 594 1.25 -5.74 12.56
C GLU A 594 0.46 -7.05 12.61
N ALA A 595 0.12 -7.62 11.44
CA ALA A 595 -0.52 -8.92 11.35
C ALA A 595 0.34 -10.02 11.97
N ALA A 596 1.67 -10.01 11.74
CA ALA A 596 2.59 -10.96 12.35
C ALA A 596 2.65 -10.83 13.89
N LEU A 597 2.71 -9.59 14.41
CA LEU A 597 2.68 -9.34 15.86
C LEU A 597 1.36 -9.82 16.50
N LEU A 598 0.24 -9.54 15.82
CA LEU A 598 -1.07 -9.93 16.32
C LEU A 598 -1.28 -11.46 16.28
N ARG A 599 -0.78 -12.13 15.24
CA ARG A 599 -0.78 -13.61 15.17
C ARG A 599 0.05 -14.22 16.29
N GLN A 600 1.24 -13.70 16.60
CA GLN A 600 2.01 -14.14 17.77
C GLN A 600 1.19 -13.99 19.06
N TYR A 601 0.51 -12.86 19.25
CA TYR A 601 -0.37 -12.64 20.41
C TYR A 601 -1.52 -13.64 20.45
N LEU A 602 -2.23 -13.84 19.35
CA LEU A 602 -3.40 -14.73 19.26
C LEU A 602 -2.99 -16.19 19.45
N ASN A 603 -1.97 -16.67 18.77
CA ASN A 603 -1.44 -18.03 18.92
C ASN A 603 -1.06 -18.37 20.37
N LYS A 604 -0.50 -17.38 21.09
CA LYS A 604 -0.11 -17.54 22.49
C LYS A 604 -1.30 -17.55 23.46
N ASN A 605 -2.28 -16.67 23.24
CA ASN A 605 -3.35 -16.44 24.21
C ASN A 605 -4.67 -17.11 23.84
N TYR A 606 -4.87 -17.43 22.55
CA TYR A 606 -6.08 -18.05 22.00
C TYR A 606 -5.76 -19.23 21.06
N PRO A 607 -4.99 -20.24 21.51
CA PRO A 607 -4.42 -21.29 20.65
C PRO A 607 -5.48 -22.22 19.99
N ASN A 608 -6.74 -22.09 20.37
CA ASN A 608 -7.84 -22.87 19.79
C ASN A 608 -8.49 -22.16 18.57
N ILE A 609 -8.09 -20.92 18.26
CA ILE A 609 -8.53 -20.21 17.06
C ILE A 609 -7.45 -20.44 15.99
N THR A 610 -7.82 -21.11 14.91
CA THR A 610 -6.91 -21.56 13.84
C THR A 610 -7.52 -21.30 12.47
N GLY A 611 -6.75 -21.51 11.41
CA GLY A 611 -7.22 -21.44 10.03
C GLY A 611 -7.89 -20.10 9.69
N GLU A 612 -9.01 -20.19 8.98
CA GLU A 612 -9.81 -19.04 8.53
C GLU A 612 -10.24 -18.13 9.69
N ASP A 613 -10.72 -18.72 10.80
CA ASP A 613 -11.16 -17.96 11.98
C ASP A 613 -10.03 -17.08 12.57
N LEU A 614 -8.79 -17.56 12.53
CA LEU A 614 -7.62 -16.79 12.99
C LEU A 614 -7.33 -15.63 12.03
N GLY A 615 -7.35 -15.87 10.73
CA GLY A 615 -7.15 -14.82 9.71
C GLY A 615 -8.21 -13.73 9.81
N ASP A 616 -9.47 -14.10 9.93
CA ASP A 616 -10.59 -13.16 10.08
C ASP A 616 -10.51 -12.36 11.38
N LEU A 617 -10.09 -13.00 12.49
CA LEU A 617 -9.91 -12.32 13.77
C LEU A 617 -8.76 -11.30 13.72
N VAL A 618 -7.66 -11.60 13.02
CA VAL A 618 -6.56 -10.64 12.80
C VAL A 618 -7.09 -9.38 12.09
N ASN A 619 -7.77 -9.54 10.96
CA ASN A 619 -8.33 -8.42 10.22
C ASN A 619 -9.36 -7.64 11.05
N SER A 620 -10.24 -8.35 11.76
CA SER A 620 -11.29 -7.74 12.58
C SER A 620 -10.72 -6.92 13.75
N LEU A 621 -9.69 -7.41 14.43
CA LEU A 621 -9.02 -6.68 15.52
C LEU A 621 -8.30 -5.44 15.00
N LEU A 622 -7.51 -5.55 13.92
CA LEU A 622 -6.81 -4.42 13.31
C LEU A 622 -7.79 -3.32 12.88
N MET A 623 -8.88 -3.67 12.18
CA MET A 623 -9.87 -2.69 11.74
C MET A 623 -10.69 -2.11 12.91
N SER A 624 -11.08 -2.93 13.89
CA SER A 624 -11.91 -2.48 15.03
C SER A 624 -11.18 -1.53 15.97
N THR A 625 -9.86 -1.54 15.97
CA THR A 625 -9.02 -0.75 16.89
C THR A 625 -8.21 0.33 16.17
N ALA A 626 -8.38 0.45 14.86
CA ALA A 626 -7.76 1.49 14.06
C ALA A 626 -8.18 2.90 14.53
N VAL A 627 -7.29 3.85 14.35
CA VAL A 627 -7.49 5.24 14.78
C VAL A 627 -7.78 6.10 13.54
N PRO A 628 -8.98 6.66 13.42
CA PRO A 628 -9.32 7.52 12.30
C PRO A 628 -8.41 8.74 12.19
N SER A 629 -7.87 8.98 10.99
CA SER A 629 -7.06 10.14 10.67
C SER A 629 -7.90 11.40 10.56
N VAL A 630 -7.32 12.52 10.97
CA VAL A 630 -7.94 13.84 10.88
C VAL A 630 -7.16 14.76 9.94
N GLU A 631 -7.88 15.57 9.18
CA GLU A 631 -7.30 16.64 8.38
C GLU A 631 -6.67 17.73 9.26
N PRO A 632 -5.75 18.55 8.73
CA PRO A 632 -5.13 19.63 9.50
C PRO A 632 -6.11 20.65 10.08
N ASP A 633 -7.35 20.71 9.61
CA ASP A 633 -8.42 21.56 10.15
C ASP A 633 -9.22 20.89 11.28
N GLY A 634 -8.90 19.64 11.63
CA GLY A 634 -9.53 18.85 12.69
C GLY A 634 -10.75 18.06 12.26
N THR A 635 -11.11 18.05 10.98
CA THR A 635 -12.15 17.19 10.43
C THR A 635 -11.61 15.81 10.12
N TYR A 636 -12.47 14.77 10.13
CA TYR A 636 -12.03 13.43 9.75
C TYR A 636 -11.88 13.30 8.23
N TYR A 637 -10.88 12.57 7.78
CA TYR A 637 -10.85 12.10 6.40
C TYR A 637 -12.07 11.22 6.11
N PRO A 638 -12.64 11.26 4.89
CA PRO A 638 -13.73 10.36 4.52
C PRO A 638 -13.28 8.89 4.49
N ILE A 639 -14.22 7.97 4.77
CA ILE A 639 -13.95 6.53 4.83
C ILE A 639 -13.29 6.02 3.55
N ARG A 640 -13.72 6.49 2.37
CA ARG A 640 -13.17 6.09 1.07
C ARG A 640 -11.68 6.41 0.89
N ARG A 641 -11.06 7.20 1.80
CA ARG A 641 -9.64 7.55 1.76
C ARG A 641 -8.80 6.82 2.80
N GLN A 642 -9.40 6.44 3.93
CA GLN A 642 -8.67 5.89 5.08
C GLN A 642 -9.19 4.54 5.57
N GLY A 643 -10.36 4.08 5.11
CA GLY A 643 -11.03 2.92 5.69
C GLY A 643 -11.39 3.14 7.17
N ALA A 644 -11.05 2.17 8.01
CA ALA A 644 -11.24 2.24 9.47
C ALA A 644 -10.30 3.26 10.16
N GLY A 645 -9.24 3.70 9.48
CA GLY A 645 -8.20 4.58 10.02
C GLY A 645 -6.84 3.89 10.09
N VAL A 646 -5.90 4.49 10.82
CA VAL A 646 -4.54 3.95 11.00
C VAL A 646 -4.56 2.77 11.96
N ALA A 647 -4.07 1.63 11.51
CA ALA A 647 -3.90 0.45 12.36
C ALA A 647 -2.96 0.74 13.53
N ASN A 648 -3.21 0.08 14.67
CA ASN A 648 -2.34 0.17 15.83
C ASN A 648 -2.35 -1.15 16.60
N ILE A 649 -1.26 -1.87 16.52
CA ILE A 649 -1.13 -3.21 17.11
C ILE A 649 -1.22 -3.22 18.64
N ALA A 650 -0.73 -2.18 19.30
CA ALA A 650 -0.86 -2.08 20.74
C ALA A 650 -2.34 -1.97 21.16
N ASN A 651 -3.12 -1.14 20.45
CA ASN A 651 -4.56 -1.05 20.66
C ASN A 651 -5.25 -2.40 20.41
N ALA A 652 -4.87 -3.14 19.36
CA ALA A 652 -5.46 -4.44 19.04
C ALA A 652 -5.20 -5.47 20.14
N ILE A 653 -4.00 -5.50 20.72
CA ILE A 653 -3.62 -6.38 21.84
C ILE A 653 -4.35 -5.99 23.13
N GLU A 654 -4.43 -4.69 23.44
CA GLU A 654 -4.98 -4.20 24.71
C GLU A 654 -6.51 -4.09 24.73
N SER A 655 -7.16 -3.97 23.59
CA SER A 655 -8.63 -3.81 23.48
C SER A 655 -9.38 -4.95 24.17
N GLY A 656 -8.96 -6.18 23.95
CA GLY A 656 -9.67 -7.39 24.38
C GLY A 656 -11.11 -7.47 23.84
N ALA A 657 -11.41 -6.75 22.76
CA ALA A 657 -12.69 -6.76 22.07
C ALA A 657 -12.54 -6.38 20.60
N TYR A 658 -13.43 -6.90 19.76
CA TYR A 658 -13.54 -6.54 18.35
C TYR A 658 -15.00 -6.45 17.90
N LEU A 659 -15.23 -5.85 16.74
CA LEU A 659 -16.51 -5.75 16.08
C LEU A 659 -16.64 -6.80 14.97
N SER A 660 -17.85 -7.32 14.78
CA SER A 660 -18.26 -7.99 13.55
C SER A 660 -19.54 -7.37 13.01
N VAL A 661 -19.76 -7.50 11.71
CA VAL A 661 -20.99 -7.07 11.04
C VAL A 661 -21.62 -8.31 10.40
N GLU A 662 -22.93 -8.50 10.62
CA GLU A 662 -23.68 -9.63 10.07
C GLU A 662 -23.61 -9.63 8.53
N GLY A 663 -23.22 -10.76 7.95
CA GLY A 663 -23.06 -10.92 6.50
C GLY A 663 -21.73 -10.37 5.96
N SER A 664 -20.78 -9.98 6.82
CA SER A 664 -19.46 -9.51 6.39
C SER A 664 -18.35 -10.22 7.18
N LYS A 665 -17.27 -10.60 6.50
CA LYS A 665 -16.04 -11.08 7.14
C LYS A 665 -15.20 -9.96 7.76
N ARG A 666 -15.51 -8.72 7.45
CA ARG A 666 -14.83 -7.51 7.95
C ARG A 666 -15.78 -6.71 8.84
N PRO A 667 -15.31 -5.92 9.81
CA PRO A 667 -16.15 -5.02 10.60
C PRO A 667 -16.55 -3.76 9.78
N LYS A 668 -17.13 -3.97 8.60
CA LYS A 668 -17.68 -2.96 7.69
C LYS A 668 -19.06 -3.40 7.19
N ALA A 669 -19.97 -2.46 7.04
CA ALA A 669 -21.34 -2.70 6.57
C ALA A 669 -21.51 -2.16 5.14
N GLU A 670 -21.69 -3.05 4.17
CA GLU A 670 -22.04 -2.73 2.79
C GLU A 670 -23.57 -2.68 2.67
N VAL A 671 -24.16 -1.51 2.91
CA VAL A 671 -25.63 -1.38 3.07
C VAL A 671 -26.38 -1.18 1.74
N GLY A 672 -25.67 -1.13 0.61
CA GLY A 672 -26.25 -0.98 -0.71
C GLY A 672 -27.00 0.35 -0.89
N SER A 673 -28.09 0.33 -1.69
CA SER A 673 -28.93 1.50 -1.96
C SER A 673 -30.32 1.33 -1.36
N SER A 674 -30.91 2.41 -0.83
CA SER A 674 -32.26 2.44 -0.28
C SER A 674 -33.08 3.55 -0.91
N LYS A 675 -34.35 3.23 -1.29
CA LYS A 675 -35.27 4.22 -1.89
C LYS A 675 -35.86 5.20 -0.87
N ASP A 676 -35.93 4.82 0.39
CA ASP A 676 -36.47 5.63 1.51
C ASP A 676 -35.37 6.22 2.39
N GLY A 677 -34.10 5.98 2.06
CA GLY A 677 -32.96 6.47 2.82
C GLY A 677 -32.76 5.77 4.19
N VAL A 678 -33.46 4.67 4.44
CA VAL A 678 -33.33 3.88 5.67
C VAL A 678 -32.41 2.70 5.42
N TYR A 679 -31.37 2.59 6.24
CA TYR A 679 -30.42 1.47 6.22
C TYR A 679 -30.39 0.80 7.58
N THR A 680 -30.33 -0.52 7.61
CA THR A 680 -30.24 -1.29 8.84
C THR A 680 -29.18 -2.37 8.71
N TYR A 681 -28.33 -2.45 9.70
CA TYR A 681 -27.32 -3.52 9.80
C TYR A 681 -27.14 -3.91 11.27
N THR A 682 -26.64 -5.11 11.49
CA THR A 682 -26.33 -5.63 12.83
C THR A 682 -24.81 -5.64 13.01
N ALA A 683 -24.33 -4.91 14.02
CA ALA A 683 -22.95 -5.01 14.47
C ALA A 683 -22.90 -5.63 15.86
N THR A 684 -21.97 -6.56 16.07
CA THR A 684 -21.77 -7.25 17.34
C THR A 684 -20.42 -6.90 17.94
N VAL A 685 -20.42 -6.52 19.23
CA VAL A 685 -19.19 -6.37 20.02
C VAL A 685 -18.83 -7.71 20.66
N HIS A 686 -17.68 -8.26 20.30
CA HIS A 686 -17.16 -9.49 20.89
C HIS A 686 -16.18 -9.16 22.00
N ASN A 687 -16.48 -9.59 23.21
CA ASN A 687 -15.61 -9.43 24.37
C ASN A 687 -14.73 -10.68 24.55
N MET A 688 -13.44 -10.53 24.39
CA MET A 688 -12.44 -11.60 24.46
C MET A 688 -11.85 -11.79 25.88
N THR A 689 -12.15 -10.87 26.82
CA THR A 689 -11.45 -10.85 28.12
C THR A 689 -11.99 -11.84 29.16
N GLY A 690 -13.15 -12.44 28.92
CA GLY A 690 -13.83 -13.30 29.90
C GLY A 690 -14.46 -12.55 31.10
N GLU A 691 -14.30 -11.24 31.18
CA GLU A 691 -14.89 -10.38 32.20
C GLU A 691 -16.03 -9.54 31.62
N ALA A 692 -17.03 -9.19 32.42
CA ALA A 692 -18.11 -8.32 31.99
C ALA A 692 -17.59 -6.90 31.73
N LYS A 693 -17.81 -6.37 30.51
CA LYS A 693 -17.46 -5.01 30.13
C LYS A 693 -18.69 -4.23 29.68
N SER A 694 -18.69 -2.92 29.87
CA SER A 694 -19.69 -1.99 29.35
C SER A 694 -19.08 -1.17 28.23
N TYR A 695 -19.80 -1.01 27.14
CA TYR A 695 -19.38 -0.24 25.97
C TYR A 695 -20.35 0.91 25.74
N THR A 696 -19.83 2.07 25.35
CA THR A 696 -20.62 3.20 24.85
C THR A 696 -20.52 3.19 23.33
N VAL A 697 -21.65 3.42 22.67
CA VAL A 697 -21.71 3.53 21.20
C VAL A 697 -21.86 5.01 20.85
N ASP A 698 -20.87 5.53 20.16
CA ASP A 698 -20.93 6.85 19.53
C ASP A 698 -20.87 6.69 18.01
N THR A 699 -21.47 7.62 17.29
CA THR A 699 -21.46 7.62 15.82
C THR A 699 -20.84 8.91 15.30
N THR A 700 -19.96 8.77 14.32
CA THR A 700 -19.31 9.90 13.64
C THR A 700 -19.56 9.82 12.16
N ALA A 701 -20.08 10.91 11.57
CA ALA A 701 -20.18 11.03 10.11
C ALA A 701 -18.83 11.50 9.56
N MET A 702 -18.24 10.70 8.70
CA MET A 702 -16.99 11.01 7.99
C MET A 702 -17.32 11.21 6.51
N ILE A 703 -17.77 12.42 6.20
CA ILE A 703 -18.18 12.80 4.85
C ILE A 703 -17.16 13.73 4.20
N GLU A 704 -17.08 13.67 2.90
CA GLU A 704 -16.29 14.63 2.13
C GLU A 704 -17.07 15.93 1.98
N THR A 705 -16.47 17.04 2.37
CA THR A 705 -16.99 18.37 2.07
C THR A 705 -16.34 18.88 0.80
N ILE A 706 -17.14 19.17 -0.21
CA ILE A 706 -16.68 19.92 -1.38
C ILE A 706 -16.33 21.33 -0.89
N LYS A 707 -15.03 21.65 -0.91
CA LYS A 707 -14.53 22.99 -0.53
C LYS A 707 -14.47 23.89 -1.72
#